data_b5522fc123f48bbad691ea23d27155a5
#
_entry.id   b5522fc123f48bbad691ea23d27155a5
#
_cell.length_a   1.000
_cell.length_b   1.000
_cell.length_c   1.000
_cell.angle_alpha   90.00
_cell.angle_beta   90.00
_cell.angle_gamma   90.00
#
_symmetry.space_group_name_H-M   'P 1'
#
loop_
_entity.id
_entity.type
_entity.pdbx_description
1 polymer ?
#
loop_
_entity_poly.entity_id
_entity_poly.type
_entity_poly.pdbx_seq_one_letter_code
_entity_poly.pdbx_strand_id
1 'polypeptide(L)'
;MINELMQSNIDCVMDDINEFPDSWVELYNPTDAAINLKDYKIGLKEKASKAWQLPDKTVEGKSYVLVYCDKEEDGMHTDFRLETTKESSLYLFLGKDIADQVTFDKQPAPNIAYGRKTDGSWEWGYQLTPTPGMANKGDVCDAKHLLGEPVFSRKGIIISEPSSFTTGQGISLTLSLPEGAPEGTQIRYTLDGSEPQANSTLYRAMLSFDKTTVVRAKLFCQGWLSRRSTCHSYIFFPTDRKLTLPVISIMTNNRYLSDTKIGIYVDGSYQKGKKNYEFNWRRPVNVEYFETQAEDSRLNQLCETRVMGGASRGSALKSLALYANKRFGTKRLDYEFFPDQKPGMRNFKSVMLRNAGNDFDYLYMRDAIIQRTMASHADLDWQAWRPAIIYINGQYKGMLNIRERSNEDYVFTNYDELEDIDMIENLWVLKEGTWDNFNDFKAFYAEHNHTLAEYEERMDCMEFINLMAMNLYYNNLDFPGNNFVIWRPTANGGKWRFIAKDTDFGLGLYDYDANYHILEWLHNPDYDPNYKWGANSYESTRLFRRLMEDADFKREFIDRCCIYMGDFLNEKCTRAVWDDMYEKIKTEFPFHRKLYMYNPWWPRPYDDELNAARNWLRQRTSLFYQQLGNYYQLGTPTPLAINKTQQNARISFNGVKLTEKVFDGKFFAGRSLRLSAETDAGQEIKGWTVLIDGAESVVTGNTLDMDMPSCQQLTINPIVGEATGIDNTVSRKKDAGDDKYYNLQGQPVSQPTKGIYIRNNHVVVVK
;
A
#
# COMPACT_ATOMS: atom_id res chain seq x y z
N MET A 1 16.11 2.86 40.06
CA MET A 1 14.67 3.15 40.19
C MET A 1 14.11 3.73 38.91
N ILE A 2 12.80 3.58 38.69
CA ILE A 2 12.07 4.21 37.56
C ILE A 2 11.95 5.70 37.87
N ASN A 3 12.38 6.59 36.97
CA ASN A 3 12.43 8.03 37.20
C ASN A 3 11.45 8.84 36.36
N GLU A 4 11.38 8.52 35.05
CA GLU A 4 10.50 9.16 34.09
C GLU A 4 10.06 8.14 33.02
N LEU A 5 8.88 8.29 32.41
CA LEU A 5 8.41 7.50 31.31
C LEU A 5 7.59 8.32 30.34
N MET A 6 7.59 7.92 29.05
CA MET A 6 6.75 8.51 28.01
C MET A 6 6.04 7.42 27.22
N GLN A 7 4.71 7.42 27.28
CA GLN A 7 3.87 6.38 26.67
C GLN A 7 3.76 6.50 25.14
N SER A 8 3.91 7.70 24.58
CA SER A 8 3.95 7.97 23.15
C SER A 8 5.02 8.99 22.84
N ASN A 9 6.14 8.50 22.33
CA ASN A 9 7.25 9.30 21.88
C ASN A 9 7.13 9.56 20.38
N ILE A 10 6.72 10.75 19.98
CA ILE A 10 6.67 11.13 18.57
C ILE A 10 8.05 11.59 18.08
N ASP A 11 8.65 12.54 18.80
CA ASP A 11 9.93 13.14 18.40
C ASP A 11 10.71 13.75 19.59
N CYS A 12 10.48 13.25 20.80
CA CYS A 12 11.19 13.70 22.01
C CYS A 12 12.56 13.05 22.10
N VAL A 13 12.66 11.73 21.92
CA VAL A 13 13.90 10.95 22.07
C VAL A 13 14.11 10.10 20.83
N MET A 14 15.31 10.17 20.27
CA MET A 14 15.84 9.20 19.28
C MET A 14 16.71 8.16 19.99
N ASP A 15 16.70 6.94 19.46
CA ASP A 15 17.60 5.87 19.86
C ASP A 15 18.98 5.97 19.19
N ASP A 16 19.82 4.96 19.40
CA ASP A 16 21.20 4.89 18.89
C ASP A 16 21.27 4.70 17.37
N ILE A 17 20.17 4.25 16.74
CA ILE A 17 20.06 4.04 15.28
C ILE A 17 19.30 5.15 14.56
N ASN A 18 19.02 6.26 15.24
CA ASN A 18 18.27 7.41 14.74
C ASN A 18 16.79 7.15 14.41
N GLU A 19 16.15 6.22 15.12
CA GLU A 19 14.71 6.04 15.10
C GLU A 19 14.06 6.72 16.31
N PHE A 20 12.73 6.91 16.24
CA PHE A 20 11.93 7.35 17.38
C PHE A 20 11.23 6.12 17.97
N PRO A 21 11.71 5.56 19.11
CA PRO A 21 11.03 4.44 19.75
C PRO A 21 9.60 4.81 20.13
N ASP A 22 8.67 3.85 20.12
CA ASP A 22 7.25 4.10 20.39
C ASP A 22 7.02 4.74 21.77
N SER A 23 7.76 4.26 22.75
CA SER A 23 7.74 4.74 24.14
C SER A 23 9.10 4.54 24.78
N TRP A 24 9.34 5.18 25.90
CA TRP A 24 10.60 5.00 26.65
C TRP A 24 10.39 5.11 28.16
N VAL A 25 11.34 4.55 28.91
CA VAL A 25 11.44 4.62 30.36
C VAL A 25 12.86 5.06 30.73
N GLU A 26 12.98 5.97 31.63
CA GLU A 26 14.26 6.35 32.26
C GLU A 26 14.43 5.62 33.58
N LEU A 27 15.60 5.00 33.75
CA LEU A 27 16.06 4.46 35.02
C LEU A 27 17.14 5.36 35.56
N TYR A 28 17.02 5.69 36.85
CA TYR A 28 18.01 6.49 37.63
C TYR A 28 18.72 5.63 38.67
N ASN A 29 20.02 5.72 38.73
CA ASN A 29 20.82 5.12 39.80
C ASN A 29 20.97 6.12 40.97
N PRO A 30 20.22 5.97 42.08
CA PRO A 30 20.26 6.91 43.19
C PRO A 30 21.49 6.74 44.11
N THR A 31 22.32 5.73 43.90
CA THR A 31 23.49 5.43 44.71
C THR A 31 24.71 6.20 44.20
N ASP A 32 25.77 6.21 44.98
CA ASP A 32 27.08 6.78 44.57
C ASP A 32 27.95 5.75 43.84
N ALA A 33 27.55 4.47 43.85
CA ALA A 33 28.26 3.36 43.20
C ALA A 33 27.62 2.99 41.86
N ALA A 34 28.41 2.48 40.92
CA ALA A 34 27.93 1.93 39.67
C ALA A 34 27.09 0.67 39.89
N ILE A 35 26.00 0.53 39.16
CA ILE A 35 25.09 -0.62 39.18
C ILE A 35 25.06 -1.27 37.78
N ASN A 36 25.15 -2.60 37.73
CA ASN A 36 24.98 -3.33 36.49
C ASN A 36 23.52 -3.77 36.33
N LEU A 37 22.93 -3.50 35.15
CA LEU A 37 21.52 -3.78 34.86
C LEU A 37 21.20 -5.24 34.61
N LYS A 38 22.19 -6.11 34.35
CA LYS A 38 21.97 -7.55 34.05
C LYS A 38 21.24 -8.32 35.16
N ASP A 39 21.25 -7.80 36.40
CA ASP A 39 20.55 -8.42 37.53
C ASP A 39 19.08 -7.95 37.63
N TYR A 40 18.68 -7.00 36.78
CA TYR A 40 17.36 -6.38 36.79
C TYR A 40 16.49 -6.84 35.60
N LYS A 41 15.19 -6.81 35.85
CA LYS A 41 14.15 -7.02 34.82
C LYS A 41 13.12 -5.92 34.87
N ILE A 42 12.49 -5.62 33.73
CA ILE A 42 11.44 -4.61 33.68
C ILE A 42 10.22 -5.17 32.88
N GLY A 43 9.00 -4.85 33.32
CA GLY A 43 7.82 -5.36 32.64
C GLY A 43 6.50 -4.81 33.17
N LEU A 44 5.42 -5.06 32.43
CA LEU A 44 4.07 -4.54 32.68
C LEU A 44 3.24 -5.41 33.63
N LYS A 45 3.78 -6.50 34.16
CA LYS A 45 3.08 -7.40 35.06
C LYS A 45 3.88 -7.60 36.33
N GLU A 46 3.17 -7.71 37.45
CA GLU A 46 3.75 -7.98 38.79
C GLU A 46 4.25 -9.43 38.89
N LYS A 47 5.12 -9.82 37.96
CA LYS A 47 5.69 -11.17 37.89
C LYS A 47 7.04 -11.15 37.17
N ALA A 48 8.14 -11.30 37.92
CA ALA A 48 9.51 -11.26 37.40
C ALA A 48 9.76 -12.28 36.25
N SER A 49 9.06 -13.44 36.25
CA SER A 49 9.17 -14.44 35.16
C SER A 49 8.51 -14.03 33.83
N LYS A 50 7.79 -12.90 33.82
CA LYS A 50 7.14 -12.30 32.65
C LYS A 50 7.71 -10.93 32.31
N ALA A 51 8.80 -10.56 32.97
CA ALA A 51 9.49 -9.31 32.74
C ALA A 51 10.69 -9.50 31.81
N TRP A 52 10.93 -8.52 30.94
CA TRP A 52 12.05 -8.48 30.02
C TRP A 52 13.36 -8.29 30.79
N GLN A 53 14.41 -9.01 30.39
CA GLN A 53 15.72 -8.98 31.02
C GLN A 53 16.50 -7.76 30.50
N LEU A 54 16.89 -6.85 31.38
CA LEU A 54 17.80 -5.75 31.05
C LEU A 54 19.18 -6.30 30.64
N PRO A 55 19.84 -5.67 29.65
CA PRO A 55 21.15 -6.11 29.17
C PRO A 55 22.29 -5.85 30.16
N ASP A 56 23.44 -6.45 29.88
CA ASP A 56 24.70 -6.21 30.65
C ASP A 56 25.22 -4.79 30.36
N LYS A 57 24.68 -3.82 31.09
CA LYS A 57 25.03 -2.40 30.97
C LYS A 57 25.25 -1.81 32.37
N THR A 58 26.36 -1.13 32.55
CA THR A 58 26.67 -0.43 33.83
C THR A 58 26.11 1.00 33.76
N VAL A 59 25.45 1.42 34.84
CA VAL A 59 24.94 2.78 35.05
C VAL A 59 25.70 3.36 36.23
N GLU A 60 26.50 4.41 36.00
CA GLU A 60 27.29 5.09 37.03
C GLU A 60 26.40 5.66 38.13
N GLY A 61 27.01 5.93 39.30
CA GLY A 61 26.29 6.57 40.42
C GLY A 61 25.72 7.93 40.01
N LYS A 62 24.47 8.23 40.43
CA LYS A 62 23.75 9.49 40.10
C LYS A 62 23.55 9.72 38.58
N SER A 63 23.52 8.64 37.80
CA SER A 63 23.36 8.70 36.34
C SER A 63 22.07 8.07 35.88
N TYR A 64 21.70 8.31 34.62
CA TYR A 64 20.47 7.89 33.98
C TYR A 64 20.76 6.94 32.83
N VAL A 65 19.78 6.11 32.52
CA VAL A 65 19.77 5.29 31.32
C VAL A 65 18.37 5.19 30.76
N LEU A 66 18.25 5.32 29.43
CA LEU A 66 16.97 5.15 28.73
C LEU A 66 16.79 3.69 28.30
N VAL A 67 15.57 3.18 28.47
CA VAL A 67 15.09 1.89 28.01
C VAL A 67 13.98 2.18 27.01
N TYR A 68 14.14 1.72 25.79
CA TYR A 68 13.20 1.94 24.70
C TYR A 68 12.15 0.83 24.67
N CYS A 69 10.88 1.20 24.66
CA CYS A 69 9.77 0.26 24.74
C CYS A 69 9.00 0.24 23.41
N ASP A 70 9.45 -0.57 22.46
CA ASP A 70 8.98 -0.61 21.04
C ASP A 70 8.86 -2.02 20.44
N LYS A 71 9.28 -3.08 21.18
CA LYS A 71 9.27 -4.49 20.77
C LYS A 71 10.37 -4.88 19.79
N GLU A 72 11.47 -4.18 19.73
CA GLU A 72 12.59 -4.55 18.84
C GLU A 72 13.53 -5.59 19.45
N GLU A 73 13.54 -5.73 20.78
CA GLU A 73 14.29 -6.75 21.54
C GLU A 73 15.81 -6.77 21.27
N ASP A 74 16.39 -5.63 20.90
CA ASP A 74 17.83 -5.48 20.67
C ASP A 74 18.40 -4.37 21.57
N GLY A 75 19.54 -4.63 22.22
CA GLY A 75 20.19 -3.67 23.11
C GLY A 75 19.27 -3.22 24.25
N MET A 76 18.95 -1.93 24.31
CA MET A 76 18.06 -1.34 25.31
C MET A 76 16.58 -1.30 24.88
N HIS A 77 16.18 -2.05 23.87
CA HIS A 77 14.83 -2.16 23.36
C HIS A 77 14.10 -3.36 23.95
N THR A 78 12.89 -3.14 24.49
CA THR A 78 12.10 -4.16 25.19
C THR A 78 11.21 -4.95 24.27
N ASP A 79 10.67 -6.10 24.74
CA ASP A 79 9.65 -6.94 24.12
C ASP A 79 8.21 -6.36 24.23
N PHE A 80 8.06 -5.18 24.85
CA PHE A 80 6.74 -4.56 25.07
C PHE A 80 6.73 -3.07 24.73
N ARG A 81 5.51 -2.51 24.63
CA ARG A 81 5.23 -1.07 24.56
C ARG A 81 4.46 -0.63 25.79
N LEU A 82 4.62 0.62 26.20
CA LEU A 82 3.80 1.17 27.27
C LEU A 82 2.35 1.34 26.83
N GLU A 83 1.41 1.12 27.75
CA GLU A 83 -0.01 1.30 27.50
C GLU A 83 -0.35 2.80 27.38
N THR A 84 -1.18 3.17 26.41
CA THR A 84 -1.51 4.58 26.11
C THR A 84 -2.96 4.95 26.36
N THR A 85 -3.86 3.96 26.47
CA THR A 85 -5.32 4.17 26.44
C THR A 85 -6.03 3.91 27.76
N LYS A 86 -5.36 3.25 28.67
CA LYS A 86 -5.88 2.88 30.00
C LYS A 86 -4.78 2.90 31.04
N GLU A 87 -5.16 2.83 32.31
CA GLU A 87 -4.24 2.63 33.43
C GLU A 87 -3.40 1.36 33.26
N SER A 88 -2.14 1.44 33.60
CA SER A 88 -1.18 0.33 33.59
C SER A 88 -0.10 0.54 34.65
N SER A 89 0.64 -0.52 34.96
CA SER A 89 1.75 -0.47 35.89
C SER A 89 3.04 -0.97 35.23
N LEU A 90 4.15 -0.39 35.66
CA LEU A 90 5.50 -0.81 35.27
C LEU A 90 6.27 -1.22 36.52
N TYR A 91 6.91 -2.37 36.47
CA TYR A 91 7.64 -2.98 37.55
C TYR A 91 9.11 -3.16 37.16
N LEU A 92 10.01 -2.73 38.07
CA LEU A 92 11.43 -3.02 38.00
C LEU A 92 11.76 -4.08 39.06
N PHE A 93 12.35 -5.19 38.65
CA PHE A 93 12.71 -6.29 39.51
C PHE A 93 14.21 -6.40 39.69
N LEU A 94 14.65 -6.77 40.91
CA LEU A 94 15.98 -7.28 41.20
C LEU A 94 15.84 -8.76 41.55
N GLY A 95 16.30 -9.64 40.69
CA GLY A 95 16.02 -11.07 40.80
C GLY A 95 14.53 -11.38 40.72
N LYS A 96 13.90 -11.74 41.87
CA LYS A 96 12.46 -12.02 41.96
C LYS A 96 11.67 -10.91 42.66
N ASP A 97 12.38 -9.99 43.34
CA ASP A 97 11.78 -8.99 44.19
C ASP A 97 11.52 -7.69 43.38
N ILE A 98 10.45 -6.99 43.72
CA ILE A 98 10.14 -5.69 43.14
C ILE A 98 11.09 -4.66 43.75
N ALA A 99 12.00 -4.12 42.95
CA ALA A 99 12.92 -3.08 43.35
C ALA A 99 12.29 -1.69 43.26
N ASP A 100 11.38 -1.49 42.32
CA ASP A 100 10.62 -0.24 42.16
C ASP A 100 9.39 -0.49 41.26
N GLN A 101 8.36 0.36 41.40
CA GLN A 101 7.15 0.28 40.56
C GLN A 101 6.50 1.64 40.41
N VAL A 102 5.75 1.80 39.33
CA VAL A 102 4.92 2.97 39.09
C VAL A 102 3.62 2.57 38.38
N THR A 103 2.50 3.14 38.84
CA THR A 103 1.21 3.06 38.11
C THR A 103 0.98 4.39 37.44
N PHE A 104 0.55 4.36 36.18
CA PHE A 104 0.28 5.53 35.36
C PHE A 104 -1.04 5.37 34.64
N ASP A 105 -1.77 6.47 34.47
CA ASP A 105 -3.02 6.54 33.77
C ASP A 105 -2.82 6.50 32.23
N LYS A 106 -3.94 6.48 31.49
CA LYS A 106 -3.89 6.77 30.05
C LYS A 106 -3.16 8.08 29.80
N GLN A 107 -2.37 8.12 28.74
CA GLN A 107 -1.62 9.34 28.41
C GLN A 107 -2.57 10.51 28.12
N PRO A 108 -2.27 11.73 28.62
CA PRO A 108 -3.07 12.93 28.32
C PRO A 108 -2.91 13.39 26.87
N ALA A 109 -1.71 13.31 26.31
CA ALA A 109 -1.39 13.55 24.89
C ALA A 109 0.01 12.98 24.56
N PRO A 110 0.33 12.74 23.27
CA PRO A 110 1.69 12.35 22.87
C PRO A 110 2.77 13.37 23.26
N ASN A 111 4.00 12.88 23.43
CA ASN A 111 5.17 13.66 23.86
C ASN A 111 5.05 14.28 25.28
N ILE A 112 4.16 13.76 26.10
CA ILE A 112 4.05 14.14 27.51
C ILE A 112 4.61 13.01 28.34
N ALA A 113 5.59 13.32 29.16
CA ALA A 113 6.23 12.38 30.09
C ALA A 113 5.56 12.41 31.44
N TYR A 114 5.53 11.26 32.13
CA TYR A 114 5.11 11.09 33.52
C TYR A 114 6.31 10.67 34.31
N GLY A 115 6.67 11.44 35.33
CA GLY A 115 7.93 11.22 36.08
C GLY A 115 7.85 11.65 37.52
N ARG A 116 8.89 11.30 38.27
CA ARG A 116 9.10 11.80 39.64
C ARG A 116 9.29 13.30 39.57
N LYS A 117 8.79 14.02 40.55
CA LYS A 117 8.94 15.49 40.63
C LYS A 117 10.41 15.90 40.62
N THR A 118 11.21 15.26 41.43
CA THR A 118 12.68 15.32 41.43
C THR A 118 13.21 13.90 41.47
N ASP A 119 14.47 13.69 41.09
CA ASP A 119 15.08 12.36 41.07
C ASP A 119 14.94 11.63 42.40
N GLY A 120 14.37 10.43 42.35
CA GLY A 120 14.15 9.60 43.54
C GLY A 120 13.00 10.02 44.45
N SER A 121 12.31 11.12 44.19
CA SER A 121 11.14 11.57 44.96
C SER A 121 9.97 10.57 44.85
N TRP A 122 9.13 10.52 45.89
CA TRP A 122 7.88 9.72 45.85
C TRP A 122 6.72 10.44 45.15
N GLU A 123 6.84 11.78 44.92
CA GLU A 123 5.86 12.57 44.22
C GLU A 123 6.01 12.38 42.73
N TRP A 124 4.91 12.01 42.04
CA TRP A 124 4.83 11.83 40.62
C TRP A 124 3.87 12.84 39.97
N GLY A 125 4.14 13.19 38.71
CA GLY A 125 3.27 14.05 37.93
C GLY A 125 3.70 14.10 36.48
N TYR A 126 2.89 14.77 35.65
CA TYR A 126 3.25 15.00 34.24
C TYR A 126 4.27 16.14 34.17
N GLN A 127 5.40 15.86 33.54
CA GLN A 127 6.49 16.82 33.38
C GLN A 127 6.07 17.93 32.41
N LEU A 128 6.18 19.20 32.83
CA LEU A 128 5.94 20.35 31.94
C LEU A 128 6.96 20.38 30.79
N THR A 129 8.14 19.86 31.02
CA THR A 129 9.19 19.61 30.02
C THR A 129 9.81 18.25 30.32
N PRO A 130 9.74 17.27 29.42
CA PRO A 130 10.43 15.99 29.56
C PRO A 130 11.94 16.18 29.75
N THR A 131 12.57 15.34 30.57
CA THR A 131 13.98 15.44 30.95
C THR A 131 14.78 14.15 30.64
N PRO A 132 14.64 13.50 29.48
CA PRO A 132 15.33 12.25 29.21
C PRO A 132 16.84 12.37 29.30
N GLY A 133 17.47 11.51 30.10
CA GLY A 133 18.90 11.49 30.35
C GLY A 133 19.40 12.60 31.27
N MET A 134 18.52 13.33 31.95
CA MET A 134 18.86 14.47 32.81
C MET A 134 18.00 14.50 34.08
N ALA A 135 18.45 15.27 35.09
CA ALA A 135 17.70 15.46 36.33
C ALA A 135 16.31 16.07 36.10
N ASN A 136 15.32 15.53 36.81
CA ASN A 136 13.96 16.06 36.83
C ASN A 136 13.93 17.46 37.43
N LYS A 137 13.26 18.41 36.77
CA LYS A 137 13.31 19.85 37.12
C LYS A 137 12.38 20.28 38.26
N GLY A 138 11.51 19.40 38.72
CA GLY A 138 10.51 19.72 39.75
C GLY A 138 9.23 20.34 39.25
N ASP A 139 9.12 20.60 37.94
CA ASP A 139 7.96 21.23 37.27
C ASP A 139 6.97 20.18 36.79
N VAL A 140 6.10 19.71 37.66
CA VAL A 140 5.08 18.70 37.37
C VAL A 140 3.67 19.24 37.61
N CYS A 141 2.69 18.67 36.90
CA CYS A 141 1.27 18.97 37.07
C CYS A 141 0.37 17.75 36.87
N ASP A 142 -0.94 17.90 37.12
CA ASP A 142 -1.94 16.88 36.86
C ASP A 142 -2.31 16.84 35.35
N ALA A 143 -2.81 15.70 34.88
CA ALA A 143 -3.35 15.53 33.49
C ALA A 143 -4.44 16.53 33.09
N LYS A 144 -5.22 17.03 34.07
CA LYS A 144 -6.25 18.05 33.85
C LYS A 144 -5.67 19.41 33.41
N HIS A 145 -4.39 19.68 33.71
CA HIS A 145 -3.71 20.90 33.26
C HIS A 145 -3.17 20.73 31.83
N LEU A 146 -3.96 20.21 30.93
CA LEU A 146 -3.63 20.05 29.52
C LEU A 146 -4.33 21.13 28.70
N LEU A 147 -3.57 21.95 27.98
CA LEU A 147 -4.08 22.97 27.09
C LEU A 147 -4.86 22.34 25.94
N GLY A 148 -5.90 23.03 25.47
CA GLY A 148 -6.60 22.71 24.23
C GLY A 148 -5.73 22.92 22.98
N GLU A 149 -6.36 23.00 21.83
CA GLU A 149 -5.72 23.32 20.56
C GLU A 149 -6.05 24.76 20.14
N PRO A 150 -5.14 25.47 19.44
CA PRO A 150 -5.45 26.77 18.87
C PRO A 150 -6.54 26.63 17.82
N VAL A 151 -7.49 27.58 17.80
CA VAL A 151 -8.57 27.61 16.83
C VAL A 151 -8.15 28.45 15.63
N PHE A 152 -8.15 27.82 14.47
CA PHE A 152 -7.91 28.47 13.19
C PHE A 152 -9.23 28.98 12.60
N SER A 153 -9.30 30.23 12.19
CA SER A 153 -10.49 30.78 11.53
C SER A 153 -10.77 30.12 10.16
N ARG A 154 -9.79 29.42 9.62
CA ARG A 154 -9.88 28.71 8.35
C ARG A 154 -9.00 27.47 8.37
N LYS A 155 -9.56 26.33 7.92
CA LYS A 155 -8.80 25.12 7.66
C LYS A 155 -7.84 25.28 6.48
N GLY A 156 -6.99 24.30 6.23
CA GLY A 156 -6.16 24.24 5.04
C GLY A 156 -6.98 24.34 3.76
N ILE A 157 -6.49 25.09 2.78
CA ILE A 157 -7.22 25.39 1.54
C ILE A 157 -6.26 25.53 0.35
N ILE A 158 -6.78 25.22 -0.84
CA ILE A 158 -6.16 25.57 -2.11
C ILE A 158 -6.96 26.67 -2.77
N ILE A 159 -6.29 27.76 -3.15
CA ILE A 159 -6.87 28.84 -3.94
C ILE A 159 -6.07 29.04 -5.22
N SER A 160 -6.71 29.58 -6.26
CA SER A 160 -6.02 30.02 -7.47
C SER A 160 -5.10 31.20 -7.15
N GLU A 161 -3.86 31.15 -7.62
CA GLU A 161 -2.93 32.27 -7.53
C GLU A 161 -3.46 33.43 -8.40
N PRO A 162 -3.66 34.64 -7.87
CA PRO A 162 -4.11 35.74 -8.68
C PRO A 162 -3.03 36.10 -9.72
N SER A 163 -3.47 36.48 -10.93
CA SER A 163 -2.58 36.88 -12.04
C SER A 163 -1.79 38.17 -11.76
N SER A 164 -2.25 38.94 -10.77
CA SER A 164 -1.52 40.07 -10.16
C SER A 164 -2.05 40.26 -8.74
N PHE A 165 -1.18 40.27 -7.74
CA PHE A 165 -1.55 40.59 -6.38
C PHE A 165 -1.84 42.10 -6.27
N THR A 166 -3.14 42.44 -6.19
CA THR A 166 -3.53 43.72 -5.61
C THR A 166 -3.55 43.58 -4.09
N THR A 167 -3.11 44.59 -3.39
CA THR A 167 -3.07 44.62 -1.91
C THR A 167 -4.44 44.19 -1.34
N GLY A 168 -4.47 43.02 -0.64
CA GLY A 168 -5.67 42.49 -0.01
C GLY A 168 -6.27 41.21 -0.64
N GLN A 169 -5.70 40.65 -1.71
CA GLN A 169 -6.17 39.41 -2.34
C GLN A 169 -5.56 38.12 -1.75
N GLY A 170 -4.75 38.21 -0.70
CA GLY A 170 -4.16 37.07 -0.01
C GLY A 170 -5.14 36.35 0.93
N ILE A 171 -4.67 35.25 1.51
CA ILE A 171 -5.40 34.55 2.57
C ILE A 171 -5.15 35.27 3.88
N SER A 172 -6.24 35.65 4.56
CA SER A 172 -6.20 36.16 5.92
C SER A 172 -6.58 35.04 6.90
N LEU A 173 -5.74 34.85 7.92
CA LEU A 173 -5.90 33.84 8.95
C LEU A 173 -5.85 34.46 10.33
N THR A 174 -6.89 34.22 11.13
CA THR A 174 -6.85 34.53 12.57
C THR A 174 -6.72 33.25 13.38
N LEU A 175 -5.94 33.30 14.43
CA LEU A 175 -5.82 32.27 15.44
C LEU A 175 -6.47 32.78 16.73
N SER A 176 -7.20 31.92 17.41
CA SER A 176 -7.81 32.26 18.69
C SER A 176 -7.60 31.15 19.73
N LEU A 177 -7.73 31.50 20.98
CA LEU A 177 -7.73 30.54 22.09
C LEU A 177 -9.04 29.73 22.04
N PRO A 178 -9.01 28.43 22.39
CA PRO A 178 -10.23 27.66 22.59
C PRO A 178 -10.98 28.16 23.81
N GLU A 179 -12.28 27.87 23.89
CA GLU A 179 -13.10 28.14 25.06
C GLU A 179 -12.49 27.48 26.31
N GLY A 180 -12.49 28.19 27.42
CA GLY A 180 -11.92 27.72 28.69
C GLY A 180 -10.40 27.71 28.78
N ALA A 181 -9.70 28.32 27.82
CA ALA A 181 -8.24 28.46 27.93
C ALA A 181 -7.87 29.26 29.19
N PRO A 182 -6.85 28.81 29.98
CA PRO A 182 -6.45 29.49 31.18
C PRO A 182 -5.89 30.88 30.88
N GLU A 183 -6.02 31.79 31.87
CA GLU A 183 -5.46 33.12 31.76
C GLU A 183 -3.93 33.07 31.52
N GLY A 184 -3.42 33.97 30.68
CA GLY A 184 -2.00 34.00 30.32
C GLY A 184 -1.62 33.01 29.20
N THR A 185 -2.54 32.26 28.68
CA THR A 185 -2.30 31.36 27.52
C THR A 185 -1.85 32.16 26.30
N GLN A 186 -0.76 31.73 25.68
CA GLN A 186 -0.18 32.32 24.47
C GLN A 186 -0.26 31.34 23.30
N ILE A 187 -0.54 31.89 22.11
CA ILE A 187 -0.41 31.16 20.85
C ILE A 187 0.97 31.45 20.26
N ARG A 188 1.77 30.41 20.04
CA ARG A 188 3.04 30.46 19.30
C ARG A 188 2.89 29.75 17.97
N TYR A 189 3.56 30.25 16.91
CA TYR A 189 3.45 29.66 15.59
C TYR A 189 4.77 29.65 14.83
N THR A 190 4.84 28.77 13.81
CA THR A 190 5.92 28.70 12.81
C THR A 190 5.32 28.63 11.40
N LEU A 191 6.11 29.00 10.38
CA LEU A 191 5.74 29.00 8.97
C LEU A 191 6.67 28.14 8.09
N ASP A 192 7.57 27.40 8.73
CA ASP A 192 8.63 26.60 8.08
C ASP A 192 8.45 25.09 8.26
N GLY A 193 7.31 24.67 8.83
CA GLY A 193 7.02 23.28 9.16
C GLY A 193 7.60 22.76 10.49
N SER A 194 8.42 23.56 11.20
CA SER A 194 8.94 23.19 12.51
C SER A 194 7.86 23.20 13.60
N GLU A 195 7.99 22.37 14.63
CA GLU A 195 7.11 22.38 15.80
C GLU A 195 7.34 23.66 16.62
N PRO A 196 6.30 24.49 16.90
CA PRO A 196 6.45 25.69 17.69
C PRO A 196 6.95 25.40 19.11
N GLN A 197 7.93 26.19 19.55
CA GLN A 197 8.52 26.18 20.88
C GLN A 197 8.08 27.42 21.69
N ALA A 198 8.35 27.43 22.98
CA ALA A 198 8.00 28.56 23.86
C ALA A 198 8.64 29.90 23.42
N ASN A 199 9.74 29.83 22.69
CA ASN A 199 10.43 31.01 22.11
C ASN A 199 10.10 31.30 20.66
N SER A 200 9.20 30.50 20.01
CA SER A 200 8.74 30.77 18.66
C SER A 200 7.90 32.04 18.57
N THR A 201 7.62 32.52 17.37
CA THR A 201 6.89 33.76 17.14
C THR A 201 5.55 33.78 17.90
N LEU A 202 5.35 34.82 18.71
CA LEU A 202 4.09 35.03 19.42
C LEU A 202 3.03 35.58 18.45
N TYR A 203 1.86 34.92 18.40
CA TYR A 203 0.74 35.43 17.65
C TYR A 203 0.13 36.68 18.31
N ARG A 204 0.08 37.80 17.56
CA ARG A 204 -0.43 39.09 18.05
C ARG A 204 -1.48 39.71 17.18
N ALA A 205 -1.50 39.34 15.89
CA ALA A 205 -2.40 39.92 14.90
C ALA A 205 -2.67 38.90 13.77
N MET A 206 -3.72 39.18 13.01
CA MET A 206 -4.09 38.43 11.83
C MET A 206 -2.87 38.21 10.91
N LEU A 207 -2.66 36.95 10.49
CA LEU A 207 -1.65 36.59 9.49
C LEU A 207 -2.23 36.78 8.09
N SER A 208 -1.44 37.30 7.19
CA SER A 208 -1.82 37.48 5.79
C SER A 208 -0.76 36.83 4.88
N PHE A 209 -1.21 36.00 3.95
CA PHE A 209 -0.34 35.28 3.02
C PHE A 209 -0.69 35.62 1.57
N ASP A 210 0.32 35.86 0.78
CA ASP A 210 0.26 36.08 -0.67
C ASP A 210 0.99 34.98 -1.46
N LYS A 211 1.47 33.95 -0.77
CA LYS A 211 2.16 32.77 -1.33
C LYS A 211 1.85 31.54 -0.51
N THR A 212 2.06 30.37 -1.11
CA THR A 212 1.90 29.08 -0.43
C THR A 212 2.65 29.06 0.89
N THR A 213 1.93 28.81 1.97
CA THR A 213 2.43 28.86 3.34
C THR A 213 1.85 27.72 4.15
N VAL A 214 2.67 27.09 4.98
CA VAL A 214 2.24 26.14 6.01
C VAL A 214 2.29 26.82 7.36
N VAL A 215 1.26 26.64 8.16
CA VAL A 215 1.17 27.24 9.51
C VAL A 215 1.05 26.15 10.54
N ARG A 216 1.95 26.15 11.52
CA ARG A 216 1.81 25.35 12.74
C ARG A 216 1.60 26.29 13.91
N ALA A 217 0.62 25.99 14.77
CA ALA A 217 0.35 26.79 15.95
C ALA A 217 0.17 25.89 17.18
N LYS A 218 0.64 26.37 18.32
CA LYS A 218 0.66 25.65 19.60
C LYS A 218 0.38 26.60 20.76
N LEU A 219 -0.30 26.10 21.78
CA LEU A 219 -0.60 26.86 22.99
C LEU A 219 0.47 26.64 24.06
N PHE A 220 0.79 27.70 24.77
CA PHE A 220 1.68 27.70 25.91
C PHE A 220 1.07 28.50 27.06
N CYS A 221 1.11 27.93 28.28
CA CYS A 221 0.72 28.61 29.51
C CYS A 221 1.60 28.08 30.63
N GLN A 222 2.05 28.95 31.54
CA GLN A 222 2.84 28.56 32.67
C GLN A 222 2.07 27.55 33.55
N GLY A 223 2.71 26.46 33.95
CA GLY A 223 2.13 25.40 34.77
C GLY A 223 1.14 24.48 34.04
N TRP A 224 1.05 24.59 32.70
CA TRP A 224 0.16 23.79 31.88
C TRP A 224 0.93 22.96 30.81
N LEU A 225 0.47 21.74 30.58
CA LEU A 225 0.97 20.86 29.51
C LEU A 225 0.52 21.37 28.14
N SER A 226 1.44 21.41 27.21
CA SER A 226 1.15 21.78 25.82
C SER A 226 0.95 20.54 24.96
N ARG A 227 -0.13 20.47 24.18
CA ARG A 227 -0.28 19.48 23.10
C ARG A 227 0.69 19.78 21.96
N ARG A 228 0.88 18.83 21.06
CA ARG A 228 1.50 19.13 19.77
C ARG A 228 0.72 20.19 19.00
N SER A 229 1.39 20.81 18.03
CA SER A 229 0.78 21.86 17.21
C SER A 229 -0.34 21.33 16.33
N THR A 230 -1.36 22.14 16.13
CA THR A 230 -2.28 22.03 14.98
C THR A 230 -1.63 22.68 13.78
N CYS A 231 -1.76 22.08 12.59
CA CYS A 231 -1.16 22.62 11.38
C CYS A 231 -2.08 22.56 10.17
N HIS A 232 -1.93 23.58 9.29
CA HIS A 232 -2.67 23.73 8.06
C HIS A 232 -1.82 24.29 6.92
N SER A 233 -2.17 23.93 5.70
CA SER A 233 -1.54 24.39 4.47
C SER A 233 -2.46 25.34 3.73
N TYR A 234 -1.92 26.49 3.35
CA TYR A 234 -2.57 27.51 2.54
C TYR A 234 -1.85 27.56 1.19
N ILE A 235 -2.42 26.90 0.19
CA ILE A 235 -1.75 26.66 -1.09
C ILE A 235 -2.29 27.60 -2.14
N PHE A 236 -1.41 28.38 -2.73
CA PHE A 236 -1.67 29.19 -3.93
C PHE A 236 -1.29 28.38 -5.16
N PHE A 237 -2.32 27.89 -5.88
CA PHE A 237 -2.12 27.09 -7.06
C PHE A 237 -2.01 27.99 -8.30
N PRO A 238 -0.95 27.84 -9.14
CA PRO A 238 -0.72 28.71 -10.28
C PRO A 238 -1.90 28.76 -11.26
N THR A 239 -2.20 29.96 -11.80
CA THR A 239 -3.32 30.17 -12.73
C THR A 239 -3.00 29.77 -14.17
N ASP A 240 -1.73 29.53 -14.50
CA ASP A 240 -1.29 29.07 -15.82
C ASP A 240 -1.61 27.59 -16.09
N ARG A 241 -2.13 26.89 -15.10
CA ARG A 241 -2.54 25.49 -15.20
C ARG A 241 -3.81 25.19 -14.38
N LYS A 242 -4.55 24.19 -14.84
CA LYS A 242 -5.77 23.73 -14.15
C LYS A 242 -5.43 22.68 -13.11
N LEU A 243 -5.96 22.82 -11.90
CA LEU A 243 -5.89 21.78 -10.88
C LEU A 243 -6.80 20.60 -11.28
N THR A 244 -6.20 19.50 -11.68
CA THR A 244 -6.91 18.28 -12.12
C THR A 244 -6.61 17.06 -11.23
N LEU A 245 -5.63 17.17 -10.35
CA LEU A 245 -5.17 16.11 -9.47
C LEU A 245 -5.40 16.49 -8.00
N PRO A 246 -5.62 15.53 -7.11
CA PRO A 246 -5.58 15.80 -5.69
C PRO A 246 -4.20 16.31 -5.26
N VAL A 247 -4.17 17.03 -4.16
CA VAL A 247 -2.94 17.59 -3.58
C VAL A 247 -2.69 16.99 -2.22
N ILE A 248 -1.45 16.57 -1.98
CA ILE A 248 -0.95 16.14 -0.68
C ILE A 248 0.08 17.15 -0.20
N SER A 249 -0.18 17.77 0.94
CA SER A 249 0.78 18.63 1.64
C SER A 249 1.35 17.87 2.82
N ILE A 250 2.67 17.72 2.83
CA ILE A 250 3.45 17.07 3.90
C ILE A 250 4.18 18.16 4.67
N MET A 251 3.92 18.25 5.97
CA MET A 251 4.51 19.23 6.85
C MET A 251 5.34 18.53 7.92
N THR A 252 6.61 18.91 8.04
CA THR A 252 7.53 18.33 9.03
C THR A 252 8.67 19.30 9.35
N ASN A 253 9.42 19.03 10.40
CA ASN A 253 10.64 19.77 10.69
C ASN A 253 11.67 19.52 9.57
N ASN A 254 12.20 20.60 8.98
CA ASN A 254 13.18 20.50 7.89
C ASN A 254 14.39 19.64 8.23
N ARG A 255 14.83 19.59 9.51
CA ARG A 255 15.94 18.73 9.94
C ARG A 255 15.67 17.23 9.66
N TYR A 256 14.43 16.79 9.73
CA TYR A 256 14.07 15.38 9.44
C TYR A 256 14.21 15.02 7.95
N LEU A 257 14.27 16.02 7.09
CA LEU A 257 14.50 15.84 5.66
C LEU A 257 15.97 16.07 5.27
N SER A 258 16.58 17.15 5.78
CA SER A 258 17.82 17.70 5.24
C SER A 258 19.04 17.69 6.18
N ASP A 259 18.89 17.35 7.45
CA ASP A 259 20.02 17.26 8.37
C ASP A 259 20.97 16.12 7.98
N THR A 260 22.28 16.37 8.03
CA THR A 260 23.27 15.39 7.57
C THR A 260 23.36 14.11 8.41
N LYS A 261 22.88 14.12 9.66
CA LYS A 261 22.89 12.95 10.55
C LYS A 261 21.59 12.20 10.58
N ILE A 262 20.45 12.91 10.58
CA ILE A 262 19.13 12.35 10.82
C ILE A 262 18.13 12.56 9.67
N GLY A 263 18.48 13.37 8.67
CA GLY A 263 17.60 13.68 7.54
C GLY A 263 17.45 12.48 6.61
N ILE A 264 16.19 12.17 6.23
CA ILE A 264 15.88 11.01 5.38
C ILE A 264 15.91 11.30 3.88
N TYR A 265 16.13 12.56 3.47
CA TYR A 265 16.02 12.97 2.05
C TYR A 265 17.38 13.31 1.42
N VAL A 266 18.47 13.17 2.17
CA VAL A 266 19.82 13.57 1.80
C VAL A 266 20.77 12.37 1.81
N ASP A 267 21.91 12.54 1.15
CA ASP A 267 23.01 11.57 1.21
C ASP A 267 23.47 11.36 2.65
N GLY A 268 23.61 12.46 3.38
CA GLY A 268 23.95 12.48 4.78
C GLY A 268 25.36 12.02 5.11
N SER A 269 25.63 11.87 6.41
CA SER A 269 26.93 11.47 6.95
C SER A 269 26.83 10.62 8.23
N TYR A 270 25.68 9.99 8.45
CA TYR A 270 25.47 9.14 9.62
C TYR A 270 26.40 7.94 9.62
N GLN A 271 26.47 7.22 8.51
CA GLN A 271 27.31 6.05 8.35
C GLN A 271 28.13 6.14 7.06
N LYS A 272 29.44 5.88 7.17
CA LYS A 272 30.33 5.84 6.00
C LYS A 272 29.91 4.74 5.01
N GLY A 273 29.76 5.09 3.73
CA GLY A 273 29.43 4.14 2.66
C GLY A 273 27.96 3.80 2.52
N LYS A 274 27.07 4.37 3.34
CA LYS A 274 25.63 4.23 3.23
C LYS A 274 24.95 5.60 3.33
N LYS A 275 24.02 5.87 2.43
CA LYS A 275 23.26 7.13 2.39
C LYS A 275 22.15 7.14 3.42
N ASN A 276 21.80 8.31 3.94
CA ASN A 276 20.73 8.42 4.93
C ASN A 276 19.39 7.90 4.40
N TYR A 277 19.05 8.14 3.14
CA TYR A 277 17.81 7.63 2.52
C TYR A 277 17.79 6.11 2.28
N GLU A 278 18.89 5.40 2.47
CA GLU A 278 18.96 3.93 2.38
C GLU A 278 18.55 3.25 3.69
N PHE A 279 18.50 4.02 4.80
CA PHE A 279 17.96 3.52 6.06
C PHE A 279 16.44 3.52 6.04
N ASN A 280 15.85 2.65 6.86
CA ASN A 280 14.40 2.56 6.97
C ASN A 280 13.81 3.56 7.98
N TRP A 281 14.53 4.62 8.27
CA TRP A 281 14.14 5.62 9.24
C TRP A 281 12.78 6.23 8.98
N ARG A 282 11.97 6.32 10.02
CA ARG A 282 10.68 6.98 10.01
C ARG A 282 10.77 8.36 10.64
N ARG A 283 10.05 9.31 10.07
CA ARG A 283 9.99 10.68 10.60
C ARG A 283 8.54 11.12 10.74
N PRO A 284 8.21 11.83 11.83
CA PRO A 284 6.86 12.36 12.02
C PRO A 284 6.56 13.45 11.01
N VAL A 285 5.39 13.35 10.41
CA VAL A 285 4.86 14.34 9.46
C VAL A 285 3.39 14.59 9.74
N ASN A 286 2.90 15.79 9.43
CA ASN A 286 1.49 16.03 9.27
C ASN A 286 1.14 16.03 7.80
N VAL A 287 0.08 15.31 7.44
CA VAL A 287 -0.39 15.19 6.05
C VAL A 287 -1.75 15.84 5.92
N GLU A 288 -1.87 16.77 4.99
CA GLU A 288 -3.15 17.30 4.52
C GLU A 288 -3.43 16.84 3.10
N TYR A 289 -4.65 16.36 2.87
CA TYR A 289 -5.11 15.89 1.57
C TYR A 289 -6.26 16.76 1.07
N PHE A 290 -6.16 17.22 -0.17
CA PHE A 290 -7.14 18.05 -0.85
C PHE A 290 -7.61 17.36 -2.13
N GLU A 291 -8.90 17.38 -2.40
CA GLU A 291 -9.45 17.00 -3.69
C GLU A 291 -9.30 18.11 -4.73
N THR A 292 -9.49 17.77 -6.01
CA THR A 292 -9.22 18.66 -7.16
C THR A 292 -10.03 19.96 -7.17
N GLN A 293 -11.12 20.02 -6.42
CA GLN A 293 -12.00 21.20 -6.34
C GLN A 293 -12.43 21.46 -4.90
N ALA A 294 -11.70 20.93 -3.94
CA ALA A 294 -12.04 21.08 -2.55
C ALA A 294 -11.66 22.47 -2.06
N GLU A 295 -12.58 23.09 -1.36
CA GLU A 295 -12.33 24.33 -0.65
C GLU A 295 -11.48 24.08 0.61
N ASP A 296 -11.72 22.98 1.31
CA ASP A 296 -11.02 22.56 2.54
C ASP A 296 -10.31 21.23 2.38
N SER A 297 -9.30 21.00 3.23
CA SER A 297 -8.65 19.68 3.33
C SER A 297 -9.64 18.59 3.76
N ARG A 298 -9.56 17.44 3.08
CA ARG A 298 -10.42 16.27 3.35
C ARG A 298 -9.84 15.33 4.39
N LEU A 299 -8.52 15.32 4.54
CA LEU A 299 -7.80 14.62 5.57
C LEU A 299 -6.73 15.58 6.11
N ASN A 300 -6.61 15.67 7.44
CA ASN A 300 -5.52 16.34 8.13
C ASN A 300 -5.10 15.45 9.29
N GLN A 301 -3.94 14.83 9.19
CA GLN A 301 -3.54 13.79 10.13
C GLN A 301 -2.04 13.79 10.38
N LEU A 302 -1.66 13.64 11.65
CA LEU A 302 -0.29 13.33 12.05
C LEU A 302 0.00 11.84 11.80
N CYS A 303 1.11 11.56 11.15
CA CYS A 303 1.55 10.21 10.82
C CYS A 303 3.08 10.15 10.70
N GLU A 304 3.62 9.02 10.26
CA GLU A 304 5.04 8.85 9.95
C GLU A 304 5.25 8.77 8.45
N THR A 305 6.43 9.20 8.01
CA THR A 305 6.90 8.94 6.65
C THR A 305 8.26 8.27 6.64
N ARG A 306 8.52 7.48 5.59
CA ARG A 306 9.79 6.81 5.30
C ARG A 306 10.07 6.87 3.80
N VAL A 307 11.34 6.97 3.42
CA VAL A 307 11.75 6.80 2.02
C VAL A 307 11.63 5.33 1.61
N MET A 308 11.03 5.08 0.45
CA MET A 308 10.74 3.76 -0.09
C MET A 308 11.50 3.49 -1.40
N GLY A 309 11.57 2.21 -1.77
CA GLY A 309 12.20 1.71 -2.98
C GLY A 309 13.53 0.99 -2.73
N GLY A 310 14.12 0.47 -3.77
CA GLY A 310 15.48 -0.03 -3.83
C GLY A 310 16.41 1.05 -4.41
N ALA A 311 16.87 0.88 -5.64
CA ALA A 311 17.71 1.86 -6.36
C ALA A 311 17.04 3.24 -6.49
N SER A 312 15.71 3.28 -6.65
CA SER A 312 14.92 4.52 -6.78
C SER A 312 14.94 5.43 -5.55
N ARG A 313 15.47 4.98 -4.38
CA ARG A 313 15.72 5.87 -3.23
C ARG A 313 16.72 6.99 -3.55
N GLY A 314 17.60 6.76 -4.53
CA GLY A 314 18.55 7.75 -5.04
C GLY A 314 17.95 8.83 -5.94
N SER A 315 16.73 8.68 -6.44
CA SER A 315 16.06 9.63 -7.32
C SER A 315 15.89 11.00 -6.66
N ALA A 316 15.87 12.06 -7.46
CA ALA A 316 15.72 13.44 -6.97
C ALA A 316 14.39 13.63 -6.22
N LEU A 317 13.29 13.10 -6.74
CA LEU A 317 12.03 12.97 -6.02
C LEU A 317 11.92 11.53 -5.50
N LYS A 318 11.91 11.36 -4.19
CA LYS A 318 11.90 10.04 -3.55
C LYS A 318 10.48 9.55 -3.34
N SER A 319 10.28 8.23 -3.50
CA SER A 319 9.05 7.60 -3.02
C SER A 319 8.99 7.67 -1.49
N LEU A 320 7.80 7.93 -0.98
CA LEU A 320 7.51 8.00 0.46
C LEU A 320 6.41 7.00 0.81
N ALA A 321 6.47 6.40 1.99
CA ALA A 321 5.29 5.75 2.57
C ALA A 321 4.77 6.58 3.74
N LEU A 322 3.45 6.65 3.87
CA LEU A 322 2.75 7.28 4.99
C LEU A 322 2.16 6.18 5.87
N TYR A 323 2.43 6.22 7.16
CA TYR A 323 1.99 5.23 8.14
C TYR A 323 1.13 5.86 9.22
N ALA A 324 -0.09 5.39 9.38
CA ALA A 324 -0.84 5.66 10.60
C ALA A 324 -0.28 4.81 11.74
N ASN A 325 -0.19 5.37 12.94
CA ASN A 325 0.29 4.67 14.12
C ASN A 325 -0.48 5.17 15.35
N LYS A 326 -0.86 4.27 16.23
CA LYS A 326 -1.61 4.57 17.47
C LYS A 326 -0.93 5.65 18.33
N ARG A 327 0.40 5.70 18.34
CA ARG A 327 1.15 6.72 19.09
C ARG A 327 0.88 8.14 18.60
N PHE A 328 0.39 8.30 17.34
CA PHE A 328 -0.02 9.59 16.76
C PHE A 328 -1.51 9.90 16.96
N GLY A 329 -2.25 9.03 17.64
CA GLY A 329 -3.68 9.22 17.97
C GLY A 329 -4.63 8.39 17.11
N THR A 330 -4.20 7.86 15.95
CA THR A 330 -5.03 7.02 15.09
C THR A 330 -4.22 5.90 14.44
N LYS A 331 -4.85 4.73 14.31
CA LYS A 331 -4.24 3.54 13.68
C LYS A 331 -4.44 3.50 12.17
N ARG A 332 -5.22 4.43 11.60
CA ARG A 332 -5.68 4.37 10.23
C ARG A 332 -5.59 5.73 9.56
N LEU A 333 -5.32 5.70 8.26
CA LEU A 333 -5.63 6.77 7.33
C LEU A 333 -7.03 6.47 6.80
N ASP A 334 -8.05 7.04 7.43
CA ASP A 334 -9.46 6.81 7.09
C ASP A 334 -9.90 7.75 5.97
N TYR A 335 -9.50 7.40 4.76
CA TYR A 335 -9.84 8.13 3.55
C TYR A 335 -9.95 7.21 2.34
N GLU A 336 -10.88 7.49 1.43
CA GLU A 336 -11.07 6.74 0.18
C GLU A 336 -10.12 7.26 -0.89
N PHE A 337 -8.88 6.73 -0.90
CA PHE A 337 -7.84 7.17 -1.84
C PHE A 337 -8.11 6.77 -3.30
N PHE A 338 -8.86 5.68 -3.53
CA PHE A 338 -9.03 5.06 -4.84
C PHE A 338 -10.50 4.89 -5.25
N PRO A 339 -11.33 5.95 -5.26
CA PRO A 339 -12.78 5.82 -5.48
C PRO A 339 -13.16 5.21 -6.84
N ASP A 340 -12.33 5.43 -7.87
CA ASP A 340 -12.58 4.92 -9.23
C ASP A 340 -12.22 3.43 -9.40
N GLN A 341 -11.34 2.88 -8.58
CA GLN A 341 -10.73 1.56 -8.77
C GLN A 341 -11.13 0.56 -7.69
N LYS A 342 -11.24 1.03 -6.47
CA LYS A 342 -11.63 0.25 -5.28
C LYS A 342 -12.62 1.06 -4.45
N PRO A 343 -13.84 1.27 -4.95
CA PRO A 343 -14.85 2.11 -4.29
C PRO A 343 -15.19 1.59 -2.89
N GLY A 344 -15.34 2.53 -1.94
CA GLY A 344 -15.63 2.23 -0.54
C GLY A 344 -14.43 1.78 0.30
N MET A 345 -13.27 1.56 -0.31
CA MET A 345 -12.06 1.13 0.41
C MET A 345 -11.48 2.28 1.24
N ARG A 346 -11.42 2.08 2.54
CA ARG A 346 -10.93 3.03 3.56
C ARG A 346 -10.07 2.30 4.59
N ASN A 347 -9.71 2.95 5.67
CA ASN A 347 -9.01 2.34 6.82
C ASN A 347 -7.61 1.80 6.52
N PHE A 348 -6.84 2.52 5.72
CA PHE A 348 -5.46 2.12 5.40
C PHE A 348 -4.55 2.22 6.62
N LYS A 349 -3.78 1.18 6.91
CA LYS A 349 -2.64 1.26 7.86
C LYS A 349 -1.52 2.12 7.27
N SER A 350 -1.30 1.97 5.97
CA SER A 350 -0.30 2.75 5.23
C SER A 350 -0.66 2.90 3.76
N VAL A 351 -0.15 3.97 3.13
CA VAL A 351 -0.18 4.18 1.68
C VAL A 351 1.20 4.57 1.19
N MET A 352 1.50 4.30 -0.07
CA MET A 352 2.75 4.71 -0.70
C MET A 352 2.52 5.86 -1.67
N LEU A 353 3.40 6.84 -1.66
CA LEU A 353 3.55 7.89 -2.65
C LEU A 353 4.75 7.51 -3.53
N ARG A 354 4.50 6.87 -4.66
CA ARG A 354 5.54 6.26 -5.52
C ARG A 354 5.99 7.21 -6.61
N ASN A 355 7.29 7.32 -6.81
CA ASN A 355 7.92 8.11 -7.87
C ASN A 355 8.04 7.39 -9.22
N ALA A 356 7.29 6.33 -9.44
CA ALA A 356 7.33 5.44 -10.61
C ALA A 356 8.54 4.49 -10.73
N GLY A 357 9.46 4.47 -9.76
CA GLY A 357 10.55 3.49 -9.73
C GLY A 357 11.54 3.63 -10.90
N ASN A 358 11.79 2.55 -11.63
CA ASN A 358 12.67 2.54 -12.80
C ASN A 358 12.09 3.35 -13.97
N ASP A 359 10.78 3.54 -14.01
CA ASP A 359 10.05 4.32 -15.04
C ASP A 359 10.05 5.84 -14.78
N PHE A 360 10.77 6.32 -13.73
CA PHE A 360 10.78 7.73 -13.30
C PHE A 360 11.11 8.73 -14.43
N ASP A 361 12.13 8.43 -15.22
CA ASP A 361 12.59 9.29 -16.32
C ASP A 361 11.93 8.97 -17.68
N TYR A 362 10.99 8.00 -17.71
CA TYR A 362 10.39 7.46 -18.94
C TYR A 362 8.90 7.77 -19.02
N LEU A 363 8.02 6.76 -19.00
CA LEU A 363 6.55 6.95 -19.11
C LEU A 363 5.89 7.40 -17.81
N TYR A 364 6.49 7.12 -16.67
CA TYR A 364 5.99 7.46 -15.33
C TYR A 364 4.78 6.63 -14.84
N MET A 365 4.22 5.76 -15.68
CA MET A 365 2.97 5.04 -15.39
C MET A 365 3.02 3.54 -15.72
N ARG A 366 4.15 2.98 -16.23
CA ARG A 366 4.24 1.58 -16.71
C ARG A 366 3.68 0.58 -15.72
N ASP A 367 4.14 0.60 -14.50
CA ASP A 367 3.69 -0.30 -13.44
C ASP A 367 2.16 -0.30 -13.28
N ALA A 368 1.55 0.87 -13.20
CA ALA A 368 0.12 0.99 -13.02
C ALA A 368 -0.68 0.64 -14.30
N ILE A 369 -0.15 0.94 -15.49
CA ILE A 369 -0.77 0.53 -16.78
C ILE A 369 -0.86 -1.00 -16.83
N ILE A 370 0.25 -1.69 -16.56
CA ILE A 370 0.36 -3.15 -16.61
C ILE A 370 -0.61 -3.79 -15.62
N GLN A 371 -0.57 -3.38 -14.35
CA GLN A 371 -1.44 -3.93 -13.32
C GLN A 371 -2.92 -3.65 -13.60
N ARG A 372 -3.30 -2.42 -13.98
CA ARG A 372 -4.70 -2.08 -14.28
C ARG A 372 -5.25 -2.83 -15.47
N THR A 373 -4.46 -3.01 -16.53
CA THR A 373 -4.91 -3.77 -17.72
C THR A 373 -5.30 -5.20 -17.32
N MET A 374 -4.51 -5.85 -16.46
CA MET A 374 -4.81 -7.21 -16.00
C MET A 374 -5.98 -7.23 -15.02
N ALA A 375 -5.89 -6.43 -13.97
CA ALA A 375 -6.82 -6.45 -12.84
C ALA A 375 -8.25 -5.99 -13.18
N SER A 376 -8.42 -5.25 -14.27
CA SER A 376 -9.76 -4.87 -14.75
C SER A 376 -10.57 -6.05 -15.30
N HIS A 377 -9.92 -7.22 -15.53
CA HIS A 377 -10.49 -8.32 -16.29
C HIS A 377 -10.22 -9.70 -15.68
N ALA A 378 -9.20 -9.84 -14.83
CA ALA A 378 -8.81 -11.10 -14.22
C ALA A 378 -8.65 -10.96 -12.71
N ASP A 379 -8.95 -12.03 -11.97
CA ASP A 379 -8.73 -12.06 -10.51
C ASP A 379 -7.23 -12.10 -10.21
N LEU A 380 -6.74 -11.01 -9.62
CA LEU A 380 -5.35 -10.81 -9.25
C LEU A 380 -5.27 -9.76 -8.15
N ASP A 381 -4.53 -10.04 -7.10
CA ASP A 381 -4.18 -9.02 -6.12
C ASP A 381 -3.24 -7.98 -6.76
N TRP A 382 -3.66 -6.71 -6.76
CA TRP A 382 -2.96 -5.62 -7.45
C TRP A 382 -3.04 -4.31 -6.68
N GLN A 383 -2.12 -3.40 -6.98
CA GLN A 383 -2.04 -2.11 -6.31
C GLN A 383 -2.82 -1.04 -7.09
N ALA A 384 -3.84 -0.46 -6.47
CA ALA A 384 -4.56 0.68 -7.02
C ALA A 384 -3.63 1.89 -7.23
N TRP A 385 -4.02 2.82 -8.12
CA TRP A 385 -3.22 3.95 -8.55
C TRP A 385 -4.04 5.23 -8.58
N ARG A 386 -3.49 6.30 -8.00
CA ARG A 386 -4.01 7.66 -8.13
C ARG A 386 -2.87 8.65 -8.12
N PRO A 387 -2.68 9.49 -9.15
CA PRO A 387 -1.65 10.53 -9.12
C PRO A 387 -2.05 11.67 -8.19
N ALA A 388 -1.06 12.31 -7.56
CA ALA A 388 -1.26 13.46 -6.70
C ALA A 388 -0.13 14.46 -6.84
N ILE A 389 -0.45 15.74 -6.72
CA ILE A 389 0.52 16.85 -6.60
C ILE A 389 1.05 16.86 -5.17
N ILE A 390 2.35 17.03 -5.01
CA ILE A 390 3.02 16.99 -3.72
C ILE A 390 3.59 18.35 -3.35
N TYR A 391 3.26 18.80 -2.15
CA TYR A 391 3.93 19.89 -1.48
C TYR A 391 4.63 19.35 -0.23
N ILE A 392 5.85 19.81 0.02
CA ILE A 392 6.60 19.54 1.25
C ILE A 392 6.95 20.87 1.89
N ASN A 393 6.47 21.12 3.11
CA ASN A 393 6.62 22.41 3.80
C ASN A 393 6.26 23.60 2.92
N GLY A 394 5.16 23.51 2.18
CA GLY A 394 4.67 24.55 1.27
C GLY A 394 5.42 24.67 -0.07
N GLN A 395 6.44 23.85 -0.31
CA GLN A 395 7.18 23.84 -1.57
C GLN A 395 6.61 22.77 -2.53
N TYR A 396 6.28 23.17 -3.74
CA TYR A 396 5.87 22.28 -4.81
C TYR A 396 7.00 21.28 -5.16
N LYS A 397 6.68 20.00 -5.19
CA LYS A 397 7.60 18.89 -5.47
C LYS A 397 7.19 18.03 -6.68
N GLY A 398 6.30 18.53 -7.55
CA GLY A 398 5.81 17.74 -8.69
C GLY A 398 4.76 16.72 -8.28
N MET A 399 4.75 15.55 -8.92
CA MET A 399 3.75 14.50 -8.70
C MET A 399 4.37 13.25 -8.10
N LEU A 400 3.59 12.55 -7.26
CA LEU A 400 3.81 11.15 -6.89
C LEU A 400 2.51 10.36 -7.14
N ASN A 401 2.66 9.06 -7.29
CA ASN A 401 1.54 8.14 -7.48
C ASN A 401 1.14 7.57 -6.12
N ILE A 402 -0.07 7.84 -5.65
CA ILE A 402 -0.64 7.15 -4.48
C ILE A 402 -0.85 5.69 -4.90
N ARG A 403 -0.28 4.77 -4.13
CA ARG A 403 -0.39 3.32 -4.35
C ARG A 403 -0.69 2.60 -3.03
N GLU A 404 -1.37 1.48 -3.10
CA GLU A 404 -1.33 0.51 -2.02
C GLU A 404 0.07 -0.05 -1.87
N ARG A 405 0.41 -0.54 -0.70
CA ARG A 405 1.67 -1.24 -0.45
C ARG A 405 1.47 -2.74 -0.62
N SER A 406 2.38 -3.43 -1.29
CA SER A 406 2.37 -4.89 -1.41
C SER A 406 3.02 -5.55 -0.18
N ASN A 407 2.35 -5.45 0.96
CA ASN A 407 2.76 -5.99 2.25
C ASN A 407 1.53 -6.39 3.08
N GLU A 408 1.71 -6.71 4.37
CA GLU A 408 0.63 -7.08 5.30
C GLU A 408 -0.51 -6.05 5.36
N ASP A 409 -0.21 -4.76 5.18
CA ASP A 409 -1.23 -3.70 5.15
C ASP A 409 -2.19 -3.83 3.95
N TYR A 410 -1.69 -4.36 2.80
CA TYR A 410 -2.52 -4.67 1.63
C TYR A 410 -3.58 -5.71 1.98
N VAL A 411 -3.15 -6.83 2.58
CA VAL A 411 -4.06 -7.91 2.96
C VAL A 411 -5.07 -7.41 3.98
N PHE A 412 -4.61 -6.68 5.00
CA PHE A 412 -5.48 -6.06 5.98
C PHE A 412 -6.59 -5.21 5.32
N THR A 413 -6.24 -4.37 4.36
CA THR A 413 -7.19 -3.42 3.76
C THR A 413 -8.13 -4.09 2.74
N ASN A 414 -7.64 -5.11 2.00
CA ASN A 414 -8.40 -5.76 0.92
C ASN A 414 -9.19 -6.99 1.39
N TYR A 415 -8.90 -7.55 2.59
CA TYR A 415 -9.45 -8.81 3.10
C TYR A 415 -10.02 -8.68 4.52
N ASP A 416 -11.00 -7.80 4.71
CA ASP A 416 -11.79 -7.64 5.94
C ASP A 416 -10.94 -7.54 7.24
N GLU A 417 -9.88 -6.73 7.19
CA GLU A 417 -8.94 -6.54 8.31
C GLU A 417 -8.20 -7.82 8.76
N LEU A 418 -7.94 -8.75 7.84
CA LEU A 418 -7.18 -9.96 8.11
C LEU A 418 -5.73 -9.63 8.51
N GLU A 419 -5.31 -10.08 9.69
CA GLU A 419 -3.96 -9.90 10.24
C GLU A 419 -3.18 -11.21 10.40
N ASP A 420 -3.87 -12.34 10.61
CA ASP A 420 -3.25 -13.65 10.84
C ASP A 420 -2.84 -14.29 9.50
N ILE A 421 -1.69 -13.89 8.97
CA ILE A 421 -1.16 -14.32 7.69
C ILE A 421 0.32 -14.71 7.76
N ASP A 422 0.75 -15.57 6.82
CA ASP A 422 2.14 -15.67 6.43
C ASP A 422 2.34 -14.90 5.13
N MET A 423 3.40 -14.10 5.05
CA MET A 423 3.75 -13.34 3.86
C MET A 423 5.26 -13.37 3.60
N ILE A 424 5.63 -13.76 2.40
CA ILE A 424 7.02 -13.87 1.95
C ILE A 424 7.24 -13.00 0.71
N GLU A 425 8.34 -12.28 0.69
CA GLU A 425 8.78 -11.50 -0.48
C GLU A 425 10.07 -12.09 -1.05
N ASN A 426 10.12 -12.24 -2.37
CA ASN A 426 11.30 -12.71 -3.12
C ASN A 426 11.83 -14.09 -2.68
N LEU A 427 11.00 -14.94 -2.05
CA LEU A 427 11.31 -16.27 -1.52
C LEU A 427 12.28 -16.31 -0.30
N TRP A 428 12.83 -15.16 0.15
CA TRP A 428 13.82 -15.10 1.23
C TRP A 428 13.61 -13.97 2.25
N VAL A 429 12.57 -13.16 2.10
CA VAL A 429 12.24 -12.11 3.07
C VAL A 429 10.90 -12.42 3.72
N LEU A 430 10.91 -12.77 5.00
CA LEU A 430 9.70 -12.88 5.81
C LEU A 430 9.17 -11.47 6.08
N LYS A 431 7.93 -11.22 5.68
CA LYS A 431 7.26 -9.93 5.89
C LYS A 431 6.31 -9.98 7.10
N GLU A 432 5.60 -11.10 7.25
CA GLU A 432 4.65 -11.33 8.34
C GLU A 432 4.54 -12.84 8.61
N GLY A 433 4.18 -13.24 9.83
CA GLY A 433 3.97 -14.62 10.22
C GLY A 433 5.25 -15.43 10.42
N THR A 434 5.28 -16.66 9.92
CA THR A 434 6.40 -17.62 10.09
C THR A 434 6.85 -18.22 8.76
N TRP A 435 8.02 -18.88 8.79
CA TRP A 435 8.54 -19.63 7.66
C TRP A 435 7.90 -21.03 7.49
N ASP A 436 7.19 -21.52 8.48
CA ASP A 436 6.81 -22.94 8.57
C ASP A 436 5.95 -23.37 7.36
N ASN A 437 4.84 -22.70 7.13
CA ASN A 437 3.95 -23.02 5.99
C ASN A 437 4.66 -22.79 4.63
N PHE A 438 5.54 -21.81 4.54
CA PHE A 438 6.27 -21.57 3.30
C PHE A 438 7.33 -22.65 3.04
N ASN A 439 8.05 -23.10 4.07
CA ASN A 439 9.02 -24.19 3.96
C ASN A 439 8.33 -25.50 3.54
N ASP A 440 7.15 -25.80 4.09
CA ASP A 440 6.35 -26.95 3.68
C ASP A 440 5.90 -26.85 2.22
N PHE A 441 5.42 -25.69 1.80
CA PHE A 441 5.06 -25.45 0.40
C PHE A 441 6.27 -25.52 -0.54
N LYS A 442 7.41 -24.96 -0.12
CA LYS A 442 8.66 -25.02 -0.86
C LYS A 442 9.19 -26.45 -1.01
N ALA A 443 9.10 -27.27 0.04
CA ALA A 443 9.43 -28.68 0.00
C ALA A 443 8.51 -29.45 -0.96
N PHE A 444 7.20 -29.17 -0.93
CA PHE A 444 6.24 -29.76 -1.85
C PHE A 444 6.59 -29.49 -3.30
N TYR A 445 6.72 -28.22 -3.74
CA TYR A 445 7.03 -27.94 -5.14
C TYR A 445 8.52 -28.16 -5.53
N ALA A 446 9.38 -28.54 -4.59
CA ALA A 446 10.70 -29.02 -4.94
C ALA A 446 10.67 -30.40 -5.61
N GLU A 447 9.66 -31.22 -5.28
CA GLU A 447 9.42 -32.52 -5.90
C GLU A 447 8.80 -32.37 -7.30
N HIS A 448 8.84 -33.47 -8.07
CA HIS A 448 8.33 -33.50 -9.45
C HIS A 448 6.97 -34.20 -9.52
N ASN A 449 6.27 -33.96 -10.62
CA ASN A 449 5.06 -34.68 -11.04
C ASN A 449 3.85 -34.53 -10.10
N HIS A 450 3.72 -33.41 -9.41
CA HIS A 450 2.47 -33.04 -8.74
C HIS A 450 1.40 -32.65 -9.75
N THR A 451 0.16 -33.03 -9.48
CA THR A 451 -1.00 -32.70 -10.29
C THR A 451 -1.51 -31.29 -9.99
N LEU A 452 -2.22 -30.68 -10.95
CA LEU A 452 -2.91 -29.41 -10.74
C LEU A 452 -3.79 -29.43 -9.48
N ALA A 453 -4.55 -30.53 -9.26
CA ALA A 453 -5.41 -30.68 -8.09
C ALA A 453 -4.63 -30.60 -6.75
N GLU A 454 -3.44 -31.21 -6.67
CA GLU A 454 -2.59 -31.15 -5.48
C GLU A 454 -2.03 -29.75 -5.23
N TYR A 455 -1.74 -28.97 -6.31
CA TYR A 455 -1.40 -27.55 -6.19
C TYR A 455 -2.58 -26.71 -5.73
N GLU A 456 -3.79 -26.95 -6.28
CA GLU A 456 -5.01 -26.23 -5.90
C GLU A 456 -5.43 -26.41 -4.43
N GLU A 457 -4.99 -27.48 -3.78
CA GLU A 457 -5.14 -27.63 -2.34
C GLU A 457 -4.29 -26.62 -1.54
N ARG A 458 -3.20 -26.10 -2.11
CA ARG A 458 -2.17 -25.30 -1.43
C ARG A 458 -2.10 -23.85 -1.89
N MET A 459 -2.45 -23.59 -3.14
CA MET A 459 -2.35 -22.26 -3.73
C MET A 459 -3.52 -21.95 -4.66
N ASP A 460 -3.72 -20.68 -4.95
CA ASP A 460 -4.61 -20.21 -6.01
C ASP A 460 -3.88 -20.31 -7.36
N CYS A 461 -4.09 -21.42 -8.07
CA CYS A 461 -3.44 -21.66 -9.35
C CYS A 461 -3.90 -20.71 -10.44
N MET A 462 -5.17 -20.25 -10.38
CA MET A 462 -5.70 -19.32 -11.38
C MET A 462 -5.12 -17.92 -11.20
N GLU A 463 -5.03 -17.43 -9.99
CA GLU A 463 -4.36 -16.16 -9.69
C GLU A 463 -2.89 -16.19 -10.09
N PHE A 464 -2.19 -17.33 -9.85
CA PHE A 464 -0.82 -17.50 -10.30
C PHE A 464 -0.68 -17.49 -11.83
N ILE A 465 -1.59 -18.15 -12.57
CA ILE A 465 -1.63 -18.07 -14.05
C ILE A 465 -1.83 -16.61 -14.49
N ASN A 466 -2.73 -15.86 -13.82
CA ASN A 466 -3.00 -14.47 -14.14
C ASN A 466 -1.74 -13.60 -13.93
N LEU A 467 -1.05 -13.79 -12.79
CA LEU A 467 0.21 -13.12 -12.51
C LEU A 467 1.30 -13.42 -13.56
N MET A 468 1.44 -14.71 -13.92
CA MET A 468 2.43 -15.13 -14.92
C MET A 468 2.09 -14.60 -16.31
N ALA A 469 0.83 -14.73 -16.77
CA ALA A 469 0.39 -14.22 -18.07
C ALA A 469 0.66 -12.72 -18.22
N MET A 470 0.38 -11.93 -17.19
CA MET A 470 0.66 -10.49 -17.15
C MET A 470 2.17 -10.21 -17.30
N ASN A 471 2.99 -10.80 -16.44
CA ASN A 471 4.43 -10.52 -16.44
C ASN A 471 5.12 -11.01 -17.73
N LEU A 472 4.72 -12.15 -18.27
CA LEU A 472 5.29 -12.69 -19.49
C LEU A 472 4.83 -11.93 -20.74
N TYR A 473 3.56 -11.53 -20.82
CA TYR A 473 3.09 -10.71 -21.91
C TYR A 473 3.83 -9.39 -22.02
N TYR A 474 4.06 -8.72 -20.88
CA TYR A 474 4.77 -7.42 -20.86
C TYR A 474 6.29 -7.54 -20.81
N ASN A 475 6.88 -8.74 -20.89
CA ASN A 475 8.33 -8.96 -20.77
C ASN A 475 8.91 -8.31 -19.51
N ASN A 476 8.32 -8.56 -18.34
CA ASN A 476 8.86 -8.08 -17.08
C ASN A 476 10.09 -8.92 -16.67
N LEU A 477 11.29 -8.43 -16.98
CA LEU A 477 12.55 -9.12 -16.73
C LEU A 477 13.06 -9.01 -15.29
N ASP A 478 12.32 -8.33 -14.41
CA ASP A 478 12.63 -8.24 -12.98
C ASP A 478 11.78 -9.21 -12.12
N PHE A 479 11.04 -10.11 -12.77
CA PHE A 479 10.14 -11.09 -12.17
C PHE A 479 10.46 -12.50 -12.71
N PRO A 480 10.41 -13.60 -11.92
CA PRO A 480 9.89 -13.71 -10.54
C PRO A 480 10.97 -13.68 -9.44
N GLY A 481 12.25 -13.55 -9.75
CA GLY A 481 13.31 -13.55 -8.74
C GLY A 481 13.33 -12.29 -7.89
N ASN A 482 12.76 -11.20 -8.42
CA ASN A 482 12.47 -9.98 -7.70
C ASN A 482 10.97 -9.67 -7.80
N ASN A 483 10.45 -8.83 -6.93
CA ASN A 483 9.05 -8.37 -6.98
C ASN A 483 7.99 -9.48 -6.86
N PHE A 484 8.35 -10.63 -6.30
CA PHE A 484 7.46 -11.75 -6.05
C PHE A 484 6.97 -11.71 -4.60
N VAL A 485 5.67 -11.48 -4.41
CA VAL A 485 5.02 -11.45 -3.09
C VAL A 485 3.97 -12.54 -3.04
N ILE A 486 4.11 -13.43 -2.07
CA ILE A 486 3.20 -14.55 -1.81
C ILE A 486 2.69 -14.47 -0.37
N TRP A 487 1.40 -14.69 -0.18
CA TRP A 487 0.79 -14.64 1.14
C TRP A 487 -0.32 -15.68 1.30
N ARG A 488 -0.66 -16.02 2.54
CA ARG A 488 -1.78 -16.91 2.85
C ARG A 488 -2.36 -16.59 4.23
N PRO A 489 -3.66 -16.87 4.50
CA PRO A 489 -4.17 -16.99 5.86
C PRO A 489 -3.45 -18.11 6.61
N THR A 490 -3.11 -17.91 7.89
CA THR A 490 -2.51 -18.96 8.73
C THR A 490 -3.50 -20.05 9.13
N ALA A 491 -4.81 -19.78 9.01
CA ALA A 491 -5.87 -20.74 9.28
C ALA A 491 -5.72 -22.04 8.45
N ASN A 492 -6.15 -23.16 9.01
CA ASN A 492 -6.15 -24.44 8.31
C ASN A 492 -6.89 -24.36 6.97
N GLY A 493 -6.27 -24.87 5.91
CA GLY A 493 -6.80 -24.80 4.54
C GLY A 493 -6.57 -23.45 3.85
N GLY A 494 -5.84 -22.51 4.46
CA GLY A 494 -5.41 -21.27 3.80
C GLY A 494 -4.53 -21.59 2.60
N LYS A 495 -4.82 -20.97 1.45
CA LYS A 495 -4.08 -21.13 0.19
C LYS A 495 -3.14 -19.98 -0.04
N TRP A 496 -1.99 -20.25 -0.66
CA TRP A 496 -1.07 -19.23 -1.12
C TRP A 496 -1.69 -18.41 -2.25
N ARG A 497 -1.60 -17.10 -2.13
CA ARG A 497 -2.05 -16.08 -3.07
C ARG A 497 -0.89 -15.16 -3.45
N PHE A 498 -1.08 -14.31 -4.48
CA PHE A 498 0.01 -13.58 -5.12
C PHE A 498 -0.36 -12.12 -5.35
N ILE A 499 0.46 -11.18 -4.88
CA ILE A 499 0.26 -9.75 -5.12
C ILE A 499 1.14 -9.28 -6.27
N ALA A 500 0.54 -8.69 -7.31
CA ALA A 500 1.27 -7.99 -8.36
C ALA A 500 2.03 -6.79 -7.76
N LYS A 501 3.32 -6.71 -8.05
CA LYS A 501 4.21 -5.69 -7.50
C LYS A 501 5.24 -5.28 -8.53
N ASP A 502 5.49 -3.96 -8.61
CA ASP A 502 6.65 -3.36 -9.29
C ASP A 502 6.88 -3.92 -10.71
N THR A 503 5.87 -3.78 -11.58
CA THR A 503 5.90 -4.31 -12.95
C THR A 503 6.53 -3.34 -13.95
N ASP A 504 7.19 -2.28 -13.49
CA ASP A 504 7.73 -1.20 -14.35
C ASP A 504 8.86 -1.65 -15.29
N PHE A 505 9.49 -2.80 -15.03
CA PHE A 505 10.48 -3.42 -15.91
C PHE A 505 9.90 -4.06 -17.18
N GLY A 506 8.57 -4.04 -17.31
CA GLY A 506 7.84 -4.48 -18.50
C GLY A 506 7.66 -3.39 -19.55
N LEU A 507 6.88 -3.70 -20.60
CA LEU A 507 6.43 -2.74 -21.62
C LEU A 507 7.59 -1.97 -22.28
N GLY A 508 8.71 -2.63 -22.55
CA GLY A 508 9.85 -2.07 -23.26
C GLY A 508 10.63 -1.00 -22.50
N LEU A 509 10.63 -1.02 -21.16
CA LEU A 509 11.55 -0.18 -20.39
C LEU A 509 13.00 -0.39 -20.86
N TYR A 510 13.80 0.65 -20.89
CA TYR A 510 15.20 0.63 -21.38
C TYR A 510 15.38 0.11 -22.82
N ASP A 511 14.36 0.26 -23.66
CA ASP A 511 14.32 -0.23 -25.05
C ASP A 511 14.43 -1.78 -25.18
N TYR A 512 14.02 -2.52 -24.14
CA TYR A 512 13.95 -3.98 -24.26
C TYR A 512 13.01 -4.39 -25.39
N ASP A 513 13.52 -5.31 -26.22
CA ASP A 513 12.84 -5.76 -27.44
C ASP A 513 11.52 -6.48 -27.10
N ALA A 514 10.45 -6.12 -27.83
CA ALA A 514 9.17 -6.83 -27.78
C ALA A 514 9.29 -8.32 -28.14
N ASN A 515 10.31 -8.68 -28.91
CA ASN A 515 10.61 -10.06 -29.31
C ASN A 515 11.55 -10.80 -28.35
N TYR A 516 11.97 -10.19 -27.21
CA TYR A 516 12.77 -10.90 -26.24
C TYR A 516 12.10 -12.21 -25.80
N HIS A 517 12.85 -13.31 -25.79
CA HIS A 517 12.31 -14.66 -25.63
C HIS A 517 12.05 -15.01 -24.17
N ILE A 518 11.03 -14.37 -23.57
CA ILE A 518 10.72 -14.45 -22.14
C ILE A 518 10.45 -15.88 -21.66
N LEU A 519 9.88 -16.74 -22.50
CA LEU A 519 9.61 -18.15 -22.14
C LEU A 519 10.91 -18.93 -22.00
N GLU A 520 11.85 -18.75 -22.93
CA GLU A 520 13.16 -19.37 -22.85
C GLU A 520 13.92 -18.87 -21.62
N TRP A 521 13.92 -17.54 -21.40
CA TRP A 521 14.54 -16.91 -20.25
C TRP A 521 13.97 -17.44 -18.93
N LEU A 522 12.66 -17.68 -18.84
CA LEU A 522 11.99 -18.18 -17.64
C LEU A 522 12.32 -19.66 -17.34
N HIS A 523 12.38 -20.49 -18.39
CA HIS A 523 12.64 -21.92 -18.25
C HIS A 523 14.13 -22.27 -18.17
N ASN A 524 14.98 -21.43 -18.73
CA ASN A 524 16.42 -21.64 -18.79
C ASN A 524 17.17 -20.46 -18.10
N PRO A 525 17.54 -20.59 -16.84
CA PRO A 525 18.28 -19.54 -16.12
C PRO A 525 19.62 -19.13 -16.74
N ASP A 526 20.20 -19.96 -17.62
CA ASP A 526 21.43 -19.67 -18.31
C ASP A 526 21.26 -19.08 -19.72
N TYR A 527 20.00 -18.87 -20.14
CA TYR A 527 19.66 -18.38 -21.47
C TYR A 527 20.33 -17.05 -21.82
N ASP A 528 20.33 -16.09 -20.90
CA ASP A 528 20.94 -14.79 -21.13
C ASP A 528 21.87 -14.39 -19.97
N PRO A 529 23.18 -14.65 -20.11
CA PRO A 529 24.15 -14.33 -19.08
C PRO A 529 24.32 -12.82 -18.82
N ASN A 530 23.85 -11.95 -19.71
CA ASN A 530 23.93 -10.50 -19.53
C ASN A 530 22.84 -9.96 -18.59
N TYR A 531 21.77 -10.72 -18.34
CA TYR A 531 20.66 -10.39 -17.44
C TYR A 531 20.69 -11.19 -16.14
N LYS A 532 21.87 -11.48 -15.60
CA LYS A 532 22.07 -12.28 -14.38
C LYS A 532 21.97 -11.48 -13.09
N TRP A 533 20.96 -10.66 -12.90
CA TRP A 533 20.66 -10.11 -11.56
C TRP A 533 19.76 -11.00 -10.70
N GLY A 534 19.58 -12.25 -11.09
CA GLY A 534 18.91 -13.28 -10.28
C GLY A 534 17.40 -13.39 -10.47
N ALA A 535 16.79 -12.54 -11.32
CA ALA A 535 15.34 -12.54 -11.52
C ALA A 535 14.80 -13.85 -12.11
N ASN A 536 15.61 -14.59 -12.90
CA ASN A 536 15.25 -15.89 -13.47
C ASN A 536 16.07 -17.06 -12.90
N SER A 537 16.55 -16.97 -11.67
CA SER A 537 17.32 -18.07 -11.06
C SER A 537 16.55 -19.40 -11.05
N TYR A 538 17.25 -20.53 -10.92
CA TYR A 538 16.61 -21.84 -10.78
C TYR A 538 15.60 -21.89 -9.64
N GLU A 539 15.88 -21.21 -8.55
CA GLU A 539 15.00 -21.16 -7.39
C GLU A 539 13.75 -20.31 -7.66
N SER A 540 13.95 -19.11 -8.22
CA SER A 540 12.83 -18.18 -8.45
C SER A 540 11.82 -18.68 -9.49
N THR A 541 12.29 -19.43 -10.50
CA THR A 541 11.43 -19.98 -11.54
C THR A 541 10.94 -21.39 -11.24
N ARG A 542 11.38 -22.02 -10.13
CA ARG A 542 11.08 -23.42 -9.82
C ARG A 542 9.58 -23.69 -9.74
N LEU A 543 8.81 -22.89 -9.02
CA LEU A 543 7.37 -23.09 -8.88
C LEU A 543 6.67 -23.16 -10.25
N PHE A 544 6.95 -22.19 -11.13
CA PHE A 544 6.36 -22.19 -12.47
C PHE A 544 6.80 -23.40 -13.30
N ARG A 545 8.08 -23.75 -13.30
CA ARG A 545 8.59 -24.89 -14.05
C ARG A 545 8.02 -26.23 -13.57
N ARG A 546 7.76 -26.37 -12.26
CA ARG A 546 7.13 -27.56 -11.69
C ARG A 546 5.64 -27.66 -12.07
N LEU A 547 4.91 -26.57 -11.99
CA LEU A 547 3.51 -26.52 -12.45
C LEU A 547 3.39 -26.86 -13.94
N MET A 548 4.34 -26.42 -14.78
CA MET A 548 4.37 -26.72 -16.21
C MET A 548 4.69 -28.20 -16.55
N GLU A 549 5.06 -29.03 -15.57
CA GLU A 549 5.17 -30.49 -15.74
C GLU A 549 3.80 -31.16 -15.79
N ASP A 550 2.78 -30.59 -15.14
CA ASP A 550 1.40 -31.05 -15.20
C ASP A 550 0.73 -30.62 -16.51
N ALA A 551 0.11 -31.57 -17.20
CA ALA A 551 -0.51 -31.33 -18.50
C ALA A 551 -1.74 -30.42 -18.44
N ASP A 552 -2.51 -30.50 -17.36
CA ASP A 552 -3.71 -29.69 -17.17
C ASP A 552 -3.36 -28.25 -16.83
N PHE A 553 -2.38 -28.04 -15.94
CA PHE A 553 -1.85 -26.69 -15.67
C PHE A 553 -1.27 -26.05 -16.94
N LYS A 554 -0.41 -26.80 -17.67
CA LYS A 554 0.19 -26.32 -18.91
C LYS A 554 -0.87 -25.95 -19.95
N ARG A 555 -1.91 -26.77 -20.07
CA ARG A 555 -3.04 -26.49 -20.96
C ARG A 555 -3.74 -25.20 -20.54
N GLU A 556 -4.11 -25.09 -19.28
CA GLU A 556 -4.83 -23.94 -18.73
C GLU A 556 -4.03 -22.65 -18.89
N PHE A 557 -2.74 -22.66 -18.59
CA PHE A 557 -1.85 -21.52 -18.77
C PHE A 557 -1.80 -21.03 -20.22
N ILE A 558 -1.60 -21.92 -21.17
CA ILE A 558 -1.51 -21.58 -22.61
C ILE A 558 -2.86 -21.05 -23.11
N ASP A 559 -3.97 -21.72 -22.77
CA ASP A 559 -5.31 -21.33 -23.19
C ASP A 559 -5.66 -19.94 -22.66
N ARG A 560 -5.38 -19.66 -21.38
CA ARG A 560 -5.62 -18.35 -20.78
C ARG A 560 -4.76 -17.26 -21.42
N CYS A 561 -3.49 -17.51 -21.71
CA CYS A 561 -2.67 -16.55 -22.45
C CYS A 561 -3.31 -16.20 -23.80
N CYS A 562 -3.79 -17.21 -24.57
CA CYS A 562 -4.45 -16.99 -25.85
C CYS A 562 -5.78 -16.22 -25.70
N ILE A 563 -6.59 -16.60 -24.71
CA ILE A 563 -7.89 -15.97 -24.46
C ILE A 563 -7.70 -14.52 -24.01
N TYR A 564 -6.78 -14.25 -23.10
CA TYR A 564 -6.50 -12.89 -22.63
C TYR A 564 -5.99 -11.99 -23.75
N MET A 565 -5.09 -12.49 -24.62
CA MET A 565 -4.61 -11.73 -25.78
C MET A 565 -5.74 -11.39 -26.77
N GLY A 566 -6.70 -12.27 -26.97
CA GLY A 566 -7.87 -12.02 -27.83
C GLY A 566 -8.92 -11.12 -27.19
N ASP A 567 -8.99 -11.04 -25.87
CA ASP A 567 -9.99 -10.26 -25.15
C ASP A 567 -9.42 -8.91 -24.69
N PHE A 568 -8.51 -8.89 -23.70
CA PHE A 568 -8.08 -7.66 -23.03
C PHE A 568 -6.57 -7.45 -22.92
N LEU A 569 -5.75 -8.49 -22.98
CA LEU A 569 -4.30 -8.38 -22.85
C LEU A 569 -3.64 -8.13 -24.22
N ASN A 570 -3.92 -6.99 -24.80
CA ASN A 570 -3.51 -6.62 -26.15
C ASN A 570 -3.24 -5.11 -26.29
N GLU A 571 -2.81 -4.67 -27.48
CA GLU A 571 -2.52 -3.25 -27.73
C GLU A 571 -3.72 -2.36 -27.46
N LYS A 572 -4.90 -2.74 -27.99
CA LYS A 572 -6.12 -1.91 -27.92
C LYS A 572 -6.49 -1.60 -26.46
N CYS A 573 -6.59 -2.63 -25.63
CA CYS A 573 -7.05 -2.49 -24.25
C CYS A 573 -5.97 -1.86 -23.36
N THR A 574 -4.70 -2.25 -23.53
CA THR A 574 -3.58 -1.59 -22.83
C THR A 574 -3.52 -0.10 -23.14
N ARG A 575 -3.72 0.29 -24.40
CA ARG A 575 -3.76 1.70 -24.78
C ARG A 575 -4.96 2.45 -24.21
N ALA A 576 -6.11 1.83 -24.13
CA ALA A 576 -7.29 2.46 -23.51
C ALA A 576 -7.04 2.77 -22.03
N VAL A 577 -6.43 1.85 -21.28
CA VAL A 577 -6.00 2.08 -19.91
C VAL A 577 -4.95 3.18 -19.82
N TRP A 578 -3.96 3.15 -20.68
CA TRP A 578 -2.91 4.16 -20.75
C TRP A 578 -3.47 5.56 -21.05
N ASP A 579 -4.32 5.66 -22.07
CA ASP A 579 -4.89 6.95 -22.48
C ASP A 579 -5.77 7.53 -21.36
N ASP A 580 -6.58 6.72 -20.66
CA ASP A 580 -7.33 7.14 -19.46
C ASP A 580 -6.39 7.69 -18.36
N MET A 581 -5.30 6.99 -18.10
CA MET A 581 -4.34 7.42 -17.09
C MET A 581 -3.58 8.69 -17.51
N TYR A 582 -3.19 8.79 -18.77
CA TYR A 582 -2.49 9.96 -19.30
C TYR A 582 -3.38 11.21 -19.29
N GLU A 583 -4.66 11.07 -19.63
CA GLU A 583 -5.63 12.17 -19.53
C GLU A 583 -5.68 12.78 -18.12
N LYS A 584 -5.55 11.96 -17.08
CA LYS A 584 -5.53 12.44 -15.68
C LYS A 584 -4.28 13.29 -15.38
N ILE A 585 -3.10 12.92 -15.91
CA ILE A 585 -1.84 13.59 -15.58
C ILE A 585 -1.39 14.65 -16.58
N LYS A 586 -1.92 14.68 -17.80
CA LYS A 586 -1.41 15.50 -18.91
C LYS A 586 -1.28 16.99 -18.61
N THR A 587 -2.11 17.52 -17.73
CA THR A 587 -2.09 18.94 -17.34
C THR A 587 -0.92 19.26 -16.41
N GLU A 588 -0.60 18.36 -15.49
CA GLU A 588 0.42 18.54 -14.45
C GLU A 588 1.78 17.98 -14.86
N PHE A 589 1.80 16.91 -15.65
CA PHE A 589 3.00 16.16 -15.99
C PHE A 589 4.12 17.00 -16.67
N PRO A 590 3.83 17.97 -17.57
CA PRO A 590 4.86 18.84 -18.12
C PRO A 590 5.63 19.63 -17.06
N PHE A 591 4.96 20.09 -15.99
CA PHE A 591 5.59 20.80 -14.88
C PHE A 591 6.46 19.87 -14.03
N HIS A 592 5.98 18.66 -13.78
CA HIS A 592 6.76 17.62 -13.10
C HIS A 592 8.04 17.28 -13.89
N ARG A 593 7.94 17.05 -15.19
CA ARG A 593 9.10 16.78 -16.06
C ARG A 593 10.13 17.92 -16.04
N LYS A 594 9.68 19.15 -16.06
CA LYS A 594 10.56 20.32 -16.00
C LYS A 594 11.43 20.33 -14.74
N LEU A 595 10.95 19.75 -13.64
CA LEU A 595 11.72 19.68 -12.39
C LEU A 595 12.73 18.53 -12.38
N TYR A 596 12.40 17.37 -12.95
CA TYR A 596 13.11 16.13 -12.64
C TYR A 596 13.61 15.36 -13.86
N MET A 597 12.86 15.32 -14.94
CA MET A 597 13.17 14.45 -16.08
C MET A 597 14.18 15.12 -17.04
N TYR A 598 15.29 15.50 -16.49
CA TYR A 598 16.46 15.86 -17.26
C TYR A 598 17.54 14.80 -17.02
N ASN A 599 17.56 13.77 -17.88
CA ASN A 599 18.66 12.82 -17.91
C ASN A 599 19.68 13.30 -18.95
N PRO A 600 20.87 13.82 -18.56
CA PRO A 600 21.88 14.28 -19.52
C PRO A 600 22.46 13.16 -20.37
N TRP A 601 22.37 11.90 -19.90
CA TRP A 601 22.87 10.72 -20.59
C TRP A 601 21.83 10.09 -21.53
N TRP A 602 20.54 10.41 -21.34
CA TRP A 602 19.42 9.90 -22.11
C TRP A 602 18.33 10.98 -22.30
N PRO A 603 18.67 12.09 -23.03
CA PRO A 603 17.73 13.21 -23.18
C PRO A 603 16.65 12.88 -24.24
N ARG A 604 15.86 11.81 -24.04
CA ARG A 604 14.82 11.44 -24.98
C ARG A 604 13.59 12.32 -24.77
N PRO A 605 13.04 12.95 -25.81
CA PRO A 605 11.75 13.63 -25.74
C PRO A 605 10.65 12.66 -25.26
N TYR A 606 9.69 13.16 -24.50
CA TYR A 606 8.62 12.31 -23.96
C TYR A 606 7.78 11.64 -25.06
N ASP A 607 7.53 12.36 -26.17
CA ASP A 607 6.82 11.81 -27.32
C ASP A 607 7.54 10.61 -27.96
N ASP A 608 8.86 10.59 -27.92
CA ASP A 608 9.66 9.46 -28.41
C ASP A 608 9.50 8.24 -27.47
N GLU A 609 9.45 8.45 -26.15
CA GLU A 609 9.14 7.40 -25.18
C GLU A 609 7.74 6.82 -25.40
N LEU A 610 6.74 7.72 -25.59
CA LEU A 610 5.37 7.30 -25.91
C LEU A 610 5.33 6.46 -27.18
N ASN A 611 6.04 6.91 -28.23
CA ASN A 611 6.08 6.23 -29.53
C ASN A 611 6.81 4.89 -29.45
N ALA A 612 7.91 4.81 -28.70
CA ALA A 612 8.65 3.56 -28.48
C ALA A 612 7.77 2.50 -27.79
N ALA A 613 7.12 2.86 -26.70
CA ALA A 613 6.25 1.94 -25.98
C ALA A 613 4.99 1.55 -26.79
N ARG A 614 4.42 2.47 -27.56
CA ARG A 614 3.33 2.16 -28.51
C ARG A 614 3.77 1.21 -29.62
N ASN A 615 4.96 1.39 -30.18
CA ASN A 615 5.53 0.49 -31.18
C ASN A 615 5.81 -0.90 -30.60
N TRP A 616 6.27 -0.96 -29.35
CA TRP A 616 6.44 -2.20 -28.62
C TRP A 616 5.11 -2.97 -28.50
N LEU A 617 4.04 -2.30 -28.04
CA LEU A 617 2.71 -2.90 -27.90
C LEU A 617 2.14 -3.44 -29.22
N ARG A 618 2.30 -2.70 -30.32
CA ARG A 618 1.81 -3.13 -31.65
C ARG A 618 2.37 -4.48 -32.07
N GLN A 619 3.58 -4.79 -31.69
CA GLN A 619 4.26 -6.02 -32.06
C GLN A 619 4.00 -7.15 -31.08
N ARG A 620 3.81 -6.82 -29.79
CA ARG A 620 3.90 -7.80 -28.69
C ARG A 620 2.91 -8.94 -28.79
N THR A 621 1.65 -8.67 -29.06
CA THR A 621 0.62 -9.72 -29.13
C THR A 621 0.97 -10.78 -30.17
N SER A 622 1.37 -10.35 -31.38
CA SER A 622 1.75 -11.29 -32.44
C SER A 622 3.01 -12.10 -32.08
N LEU A 623 4.01 -11.42 -31.52
CA LEU A 623 5.28 -12.05 -31.10
C LEU A 623 5.04 -13.05 -29.96
N PHE A 624 4.18 -12.74 -28.99
CA PHE A 624 3.94 -13.65 -27.88
C PHE A 624 3.16 -14.90 -28.32
N TYR A 625 2.22 -14.80 -29.27
CA TYR A 625 1.64 -15.98 -29.92
C TYR A 625 2.68 -16.85 -30.60
N GLN A 626 3.63 -16.27 -31.35
CA GLN A 626 4.73 -16.99 -31.97
C GLN A 626 5.63 -17.68 -30.93
N GLN A 627 5.95 -16.99 -29.84
CA GLN A 627 6.76 -17.53 -28.76
C GLN A 627 6.08 -18.74 -28.09
N LEU A 628 4.76 -18.65 -27.80
CA LEU A 628 3.98 -19.77 -27.27
C LEU A 628 3.98 -20.96 -28.23
N GLY A 629 3.69 -20.70 -29.53
CA GLY A 629 3.64 -21.73 -30.57
C GLY A 629 4.99 -22.45 -30.77
N ASN A 630 6.07 -21.68 -30.82
CA ASN A 630 7.43 -22.24 -31.03
C ASN A 630 7.92 -22.98 -29.78
N TYR A 631 7.82 -22.35 -28.60
CA TYR A 631 8.35 -22.90 -27.37
C TYR A 631 7.65 -24.21 -26.95
N TYR A 632 6.32 -24.22 -27.02
CA TYR A 632 5.52 -25.40 -26.65
C TYR A 632 5.18 -26.33 -27.84
N GLN A 633 5.75 -26.08 -29.04
CA GLN A 633 5.58 -26.89 -30.23
C GLN A 633 4.09 -27.04 -30.67
N LEU A 634 3.32 -25.94 -30.57
CA LEU A 634 1.90 -25.93 -30.88
C LEU A 634 1.60 -25.55 -32.35
N GLY A 635 2.63 -25.19 -33.11
CA GLY A 635 2.49 -24.70 -34.48
C GLY A 635 2.03 -23.25 -34.57
N THR A 636 1.44 -22.87 -35.68
CA THR A 636 0.92 -21.53 -35.92
C THR A 636 -0.52 -21.43 -35.41
N PRO A 637 -0.86 -20.46 -34.57
CA PRO A 637 -2.25 -20.31 -34.10
C PRO A 637 -3.15 -19.75 -35.20
N THR A 638 -4.36 -20.28 -35.27
CA THR A 638 -5.39 -19.87 -36.22
C THR A 638 -6.16 -18.65 -35.69
N PRO A 639 -6.46 -17.64 -36.53
CA PRO A 639 -7.34 -16.54 -36.16
C PRO A 639 -8.73 -17.03 -35.72
N LEU A 640 -9.20 -16.51 -34.59
CA LEU A 640 -10.49 -16.81 -33.98
C LEU A 640 -11.22 -15.52 -33.63
N ALA A 641 -12.42 -15.35 -34.13
CA ALA A 641 -13.31 -14.27 -33.74
C ALA A 641 -14.58 -14.81 -33.05
N ILE A 642 -14.95 -14.26 -31.91
CA ILE A 642 -16.22 -14.54 -31.24
C ILE A 642 -16.97 -13.21 -31.12
N ASN A 643 -18.08 -13.08 -31.82
CA ASN A 643 -18.78 -11.81 -31.95
C ASN A 643 -20.07 -11.81 -31.11
N LYS A 644 -20.15 -10.99 -30.09
CA LYS A 644 -21.32 -10.80 -29.23
C LYS A 644 -22.04 -9.46 -29.45
N THR A 645 -21.69 -8.72 -30.51
CA THR A 645 -22.15 -7.34 -30.73
C THR A 645 -23.65 -7.19 -31.00
N GLN A 646 -24.33 -8.23 -31.45
CA GLN A 646 -25.72 -8.11 -31.84
C GLN A 646 -26.72 -8.30 -30.71
N GLN A 647 -26.27 -8.73 -29.51
CA GLN A 647 -27.19 -9.12 -28.47
C GLN A 647 -26.45 -9.10 -27.10
N ASN A 648 -27.17 -8.87 -26.03
CA ASN A 648 -26.67 -8.81 -24.66
C ASN A 648 -26.16 -10.17 -24.11
N ALA A 649 -25.44 -10.93 -24.93
CA ALA A 649 -24.87 -12.21 -24.55
C ALA A 649 -23.59 -12.05 -23.77
N ARG A 650 -23.52 -12.65 -22.58
CA ARG A 650 -22.31 -12.83 -21.76
C ARG A 650 -21.70 -14.17 -22.09
N ILE A 651 -20.53 -14.16 -22.71
CA ILE A 651 -19.86 -15.38 -23.20
C ILE A 651 -18.69 -15.70 -22.27
N SER A 652 -18.56 -16.98 -21.92
CA SER A 652 -17.36 -17.54 -21.28
C SER A 652 -16.67 -18.49 -22.27
N PHE A 653 -15.35 -18.35 -22.39
CA PHE A 653 -14.48 -19.18 -23.20
C PHE A 653 -13.52 -19.96 -22.29
N ASN A 654 -13.58 -21.29 -22.31
CA ASN A 654 -12.84 -22.17 -21.40
C ASN A 654 -12.90 -21.70 -19.93
N GLY A 655 -14.10 -21.28 -19.48
CA GLY A 655 -14.32 -20.76 -18.14
C GLY A 655 -13.91 -19.29 -17.92
N VAL A 656 -13.25 -18.65 -18.88
CA VAL A 656 -12.91 -17.22 -18.83
C VAL A 656 -14.06 -16.39 -19.36
N LYS A 657 -14.58 -15.49 -18.55
CA LYS A 657 -15.65 -14.57 -18.95
C LYS A 657 -15.09 -13.47 -19.86
N LEU A 658 -15.52 -13.45 -21.11
CA LEU A 658 -15.07 -12.46 -22.08
C LEU A 658 -15.64 -11.06 -21.75
N THR A 659 -14.79 -10.06 -21.80
CA THR A 659 -15.13 -8.68 -21.45
C THR A 659 -15.40 -7.80 -22.66
N GLU A 660 -14.62 -7.95 -23.72
CA GLU A 660 -14.77 -7.18 -24.95
C GLU A 660 -16.02 -7.61 -25.75
N LYS A 661 -16.60 -6.68 -26.52
CA LYS A 661 -17.77 -6.95 -27.38
C LYS A 661 -17.47 -7.94 -28.49
N VAL A 662 -16.24 -7.99 -28.96
CA VAL A 662 -15.72 -8.93 -29.94
C VAL A 662 -14.43 -9.49 -29.39
N PHE A 663 -14.37 -10.80 -29.23
CA PHE A 663 -13.09 -11.47 -29.03
C PHE A 663 -12.43 -11.56 -30.41
N ASP A 664 -11.23 -11.01 -30.55
CA ASP A 664 -10.44 -11.03 -31.79
C ASP A 664 -9.01 -11.47 -31.43
N GLY A 665 -8.79 -12.76 -31.53
CA GLY A 665 -7.53 -13.36 -31.09
C GLY A 665 -7.10 -14.50 -32.00
N LYS A 666 -6.25 -15.37 -31.50
CA LYS A 666 -5.81 -16.60 -32.16
C LYS A 666 -5.83 -17.74 -31.15
N PHE A 667 -6.08 -18.95 -31.67
CA PHE A 667 -6.07 -20.16 -30.86
C PHE A 667 -5.35 -21.28 -31.60
N PHE A 668 -4.72 -22.21 -30.88
CA PHE A 668 -3.94 -23.30 -31.50
C PHE A 668 -4.87 -24.47 -31.90
N ALA A 669 -4.66 -25.02 -33.08
CA ALA A 669 -5.42 -26.18 -33.59
C ALA A 669 -5.32 -27.40 -32.64
N GLY A 670 -6.41 -28.17 -32.56
CA GLY A 670 -6.51 -29.35 -31.70
C GLY A 670 -6.70 -29.07 -30.22
N ARG A 671 -6.75 -27.79 -29.79
CA ARG A 671 -7.07 -27.44 -28.39
C ARG A 671 -8.57 -27.31 -28.18
N SER A 672 -9.05 -27.73 -27.02
CA SER A 672 -10.47 -27.67 -26.68
C SER A 672 -10.96 -26.22 -26.61
N LEU A 673 -12.05 -25.96 -27.34
CA LEU A 673 -12.76 -24.68 -27.39
C LEU A 673 -14.16 -24.91 -26.82
N ARG A 674 -14.40 -24.42 -25.61
CA ARG A 674 -15.67 -24.49 -24.90
C ARG A 674 -16.24 -23.12 -24.66
N LEU A 675 -17.37 -22.84 -25.34
CA LEU A 675 -18.11 -21.60 -25.11
C LEU A 675 -19.38 -21.89 -24.33
N SER A 676 -19.70 -21.03 -23.42
CA SER A 676 -21.03 -20.94 -22.82
C SER A 676 -21.51 -19.51 -22.88
N ALA A 677 -22.82 -19.32 -23.02
CA ALA A 677 -23.38 -17.98 -23.05
C ALA A 677 -24.64 -17.87 -22.19
N GLU A 678 -24.82 -16.69 -21.60
CA GLU A 678 -26.00 -16.28 -20.86
C GLU A 678 -26.56 -14.99 -21.45
N THR A 679 -27.86 -14.78 -21.34
CA THR A 679 -28.57 -13.58 -21.77
C THR A 679 -29.35 -12.94 -20.64
N ASP A 680 -29.88 -11.74 -20.89
CA ASP A 680 -30.80 -11.10 -19.96
C ASP A 680 -32.19 -11.77 -19.96
N ALA A 681 -32.98 -11.46 -18.92
CA ALA A 681 -34.33 -12.05 -18.76
C ALA A 681 -35.21 -11.78 -19.99
N GLY A 682 -35.91 -12.83 -20.46
CA GLY A 682 -36.76 -12.78 -21.63
C GLY A 682 -36.07 -13.19 -22.94
N GLN A 683 -34.77 -13.46 -22.89
CA GLN A 683 -34.00 -13.99 -24.02
C GLN A 683 -33.33 -15.32 -23.68
N GLU A 684 -33.04 -16.15 -24.67
CA GLU A 684 -32.25 -17.37 -24.48
C GLU A 684 -31.28 -17.58 -25.64
N ILE A 685 -30.19 -18.27 -25.38
CA ILE A 685 -29.27 -18.73 -26.42
C ILE A 685 -29.89 -19.93 -27.13
N LYS A 686 -30.21 -19.77 -28.42
CA LYS A 686 -30.77 -20.83 -29.27
C LYS A 686 -29.66 -21.73 -29.82
N GLY A 687 -28.46 -21.20 -30.00
CA GLY A 687 -27.33 -21.92 -30.58
C GLY A 687 -26.17 -21.02 -30.94
N TRP A 688 -25.33 -21.52 -31.79
CA TRP A 688 -24.10 -20.88 -32.26
C TRP A 688 -23.99 -21.04 -33.79
N THR A 689 -23.72 -19.96 -34.46
CA THR A 689 -23.26 -20.02 -35.86
C THR A 689 -21.74 -20.17 -35.85
N VAL A 690 -21.24 -21.21 -36.51
CA VAL A 690 -19.80 -21.51 -36.61
C VAL A 690 -19.42 -21.43 -38.10
N LEU A 691 -18.48 -20.53 -38.41
CA LEU A 691 -17.96 -20.32 -39.76
C LEU A 691 -16.49 -20.78 -39.80
N ILE A 692 -16.22 -21.85 -40.50
CA ILE A 692 -14.87 -22.36 -40.76
C ILE A 692 -14.48 -22.02 -42.18
N ASP A 693 -13.52 -21.14 -42.39
CA ASP A 693 -13.10 -20.64 -43.72
C ASP A 693 -14.29 -20.16 -44.57
N GLY A 694 -15.30 -19.57 -43.93
CA GLY A 694 -16.53 -19.07 -44.55
C GLY A 694 -17.63 -20.13 -44.72
N ALA A 695 -17.36 -21.41 -44.49
CA ALA A 695 -18.40 -22.46 -44.47
C ALA A 695 -19.19 -22.39 -43.17
N GLU A 696 -20.51 -22.16 -43.27
CA GLU A 696 -21.39 -21.97 -42.11
C GLU A 696 -22.00 -23.30 -41.66
N SER A 697 -22.03 -23.46 -40.32
CA SER A 697 -22.81 -24.52 -39.66
C SER A 697 -23.48 -23.94 -38.41
N VAL A 698 -24.52 -24.60 -37.91
CA VAL A 698 -25.26 -24.18 -36.72
C VAL A 698 -25.23 -25.30 -35.70
N VAL A 699 -24.84 -24.96 -34.48
CA VAL A 699 -24.88 -25.84 -33.29
C VAL A 699 -25.95 -25.31 -32.35
N THR A 700 -26.91 -26.13 -31.96
CA THR A 700 -27.99 -25.75 -31.03
C THR A 700 -27.59 -25.88 -29.59
N GLY A 701 -28.16 -25.03 -28.74
CA GLY A 701 -27.91 -25.01 -27.26
C GLY A 701 -27.09 -23.82 -26.80
N ASN A 702 -27.02 -23.65 -25.51
CA ASN A 702 -26.34 -22.51 -24.89
C ASN A 702 -24.82 -22.75 -24.66
N THR A 703 -24.35 -23.93 -25.03
CA THR A 703 -22.91 -24.30 -24.97
C THR A 703 -22.44 -24.75 -26.36
N LEU A 704 -21.20 -24.49 -26.67
CA LEU A 704 -20.48 -25.03 -27.82
C LEU A 704 -19.21 -25.70 -27.29
N ASP A 705 -19.02 -26.98 -27.60
CA ASP A 705 -17.81 -27.74 -27.27
C ASP A 705 -17.26 -28.37 -28.55
N MET A 706 -16.06 -27.99 -28.93
CA MET A 706 -15.38 -28.48 -30.11
C MET A 706 -13.85 -28.33 -29.94
N ASP A 707 -13.09 -29.09 -30.70
CA ASP A 707 -11.65 -28.82 -30.83
C ASP A 707 -11.43 -27.73 -31.88
N MET A 708 -10.47 -26.84 -31.64
CA MET A 708 -10.07 -25.81 -32.58
C MET A 708 -9.64 -26.45 -33.91
N PRO A 709 -10.34 -26.18 -35.04
CA PRO A 709 -10.00 -26.79 -36.30
C PRO A 709 -8.69 -26.23 -36.89
N SER A 710 -8.03 -27.02 -37.74
CA SER A 710 -6.96 -26.51 -38.57
C SER A 710 -7.57 -25.83 -39.78
N CYS A 711 -7.66 -24.49 -39.75
CA CYS A 711 -8.29 -23.67 -40.79
C CYS A 711 -7.55 -22.33 -40.91
N GLN A 712 -7.95 -21.51 -41.90
CA GLN A 712 -7.40 -20.16 -42.04
C GLN A 712 -8.05 -19.16 -41.08
N GLN A 713 -9.37 -19.34 -40.83
CA GLN A 713 -10.14 -18.50 -39.92
C GLN A 713 -11.33 -19.23 -39.32
N LEU A 714 -11.57 -19.06 -38.03
CA LEU A 714 -12.78 -19.48 -37.34
C LEU A 714 -13.53 -18.25 -36.82
N THR A 715 -14.85 -18.18 -37.12
CA THR A 715 -15.74 -17.15 -36.56
C THR A 715 -16.93 -17.81 -35.88
N ILE A 716 -17.26 -17.40 -34.66
CA ILE A 716 -18.35 -17.95 -33.88
C ILE A 716 -19.26 -16.80 -33.41
N ASN A 717 -20.58 -16.96 -33.66
CA ASN A 717 -21.57 -15.99 -33.22
C ASN A 717 -22.65 -16.69 -32.39
N PRO A 718 -23.08 -16.17 -31.24
CA PRO A 718 -24.23 -16.68 -30.52
C PRO A 718 -25.51 -16.35 -31.28
N ILE A 719 -26.48 -17.28 -31.30
CA ILE A 719 -27.83 -17.09 -31.81
C ILE A 719 -28.72 -16.85 -30.59
N VAL A 720 -29.22 -15.62 -30.43
CA VAL A 720 -30.14 -15.26 -29.36
C VAL A 720 -31.56 -15.14 -29.91
N GLY A 721 -32.53 -15.66 -29.21
CA GLY A 721 -33.95 -15.53 -29.51
C GLY A 721 -34.78 -15.21 -28.28
N GLU A 722 -36.06 -14.93 -28.48
CA GLU A 722 -36.97 -14.82 -27.36
C GLU A 722 -37.02 -16.14 -26.60
N ALA A 723 -37.02 -16.07 -25.28
CA ALA A 723 -37.21 -17.24 -24.43
C ALA A 723 -38.56 -17.85 -24.81
N THR A 724 -38.55 -19.09 -25.29
CA THR A 724 -39.79 -19.85 -25.53
C THR A 724 -40.36 -20.15 -24.14
N GLY A 725 -41.17 -19.25 -23.63
CA GLY A 725 -41.86 -19.44 -22.36
C GLY A 725 -42.72 -20.70 -22.43
N ILE A 726 -42.31 -21.73 -21.73
CA ILE A 726 -43.29 -22.47 -20.97
C ILE A 726 -43.75 -21.44 -19.94
N ASP A 727 -44.99 -20.97 -20.09
CA ASP A 727 -45.71 -20.19 -19.10
C ASP A 727 -45.74 -21.01 -17.75
N ASN A 728 -44.66 -21.04 -17.06
CA ASN A 728 -44.67 -21.20 -15.64
C ASN A 728 -45.09 -19.84 -15.06
N THR A 729 -46.34 -19.48 -15.31
CA THR A 729 -47.11 -18.61 -14.40
C THR A 729 -47.29 -19.38 -13.08
N VAL A 730 -46.18 -19.69 -12.45
CA VAL A 730 -46.10 -19.65 -11.01
C VAL A 730 -46.16 -18.16 -10.69
N SER A 731 -47.37 -17.65 -10.50
CA SER A 731 -47.60 -16.42 -9.78
C SER A 731 -46.72 -16.52 -8.53
N ARG A 732 -45.55 -15.88 -8.57
CA ARG A 732 -44.83 -15.57 -7.34
C ARG A 732 -45.76 -14.63 -6.58
N LYS A 733 -46.66 -15.21 -5.75
CA LYS A 733 -47.09 -14.54 -4.56
C LYS A 733 -45.81 -13.91 -4.01
N LYS A 734 -45.82 -12.60 -3.77
CA LYS A 734 -44.89 -11.98 -2.88
C LYS A 734 -45.06 -12.73 -1.54
N ASP A 735 -44.32 -13.81 -1.38
CA ASP A 735 -44.17 -14.42 -0.08
C ASP A 735 -43.52 -13.33 0.79
N ALA A 736 -44.23 -12.97 1.83
CA ALA A 736 -43.68 -12.23 2.93
C ALA A 736 -42.32 -12.87 3.24
N GLY A 737 -41.23 -12.12 3.10
CA GLY A 737 -39.87 -12.62 3.08
C GLY A 737 -39.69 -13.68 4.16
N ASP A 738 -39.17 -14.84 3.76
CA ASP A 738 -38.83 -15.92 4.68
C ASP A 738 -37.66 -15.40 5.54
N ASP A 739 -37.95 -15.04 6.77
CA ASP A 739 -37.03 -14.38 7.70
C ASP A 739 -35.98 -15.39 8.23
N LYS A 740 -35.74 -16.47 7.49
CA LYS A 740 -34.77 -17.51 7.81
C LYS A 740 -33.38 -17.18 7.32
N TYR A 741 -32.40 -17.62 8.09
CA TYR A 741 -31.00 -17.61 7.69
C TYR A 741 -30.66 -18.90 6.93
N TYR A 742 -29.82 -18.76 5.91
CA TYR A 742 -29.27 -19.89 5.15
C TYR A 742 -27.73 -19.79 5.18
N ASN A 743 -27.04 -20.89 5.29
CA ASN A 743 -25.60 -20.93 5.12
C ASN A 743 -25.24 -20.72 3.62
N LEU A 744 -23.97 -20.60 3.32
CA LEU A 744 -23.51 -20.37 1.93
C LEU A 744 -23.79 -21.55 0.98
N GLN A 745 -24.13 -22.72 1.51
CA GLN A 745 -24.58 -23.90 0.75
C GLN A 745 -26.12 -23.95 0.56
N GLY A 746 -26.85 -22.91 0.99
CA GLY A 746 -28.31 -22.81 0.83
C GLY A 746 -29.12 -23.63 1.84
N GLN A 747 -28.52 -24.16 2.90
CA GLN A 747 -29.21 -24.90 3.94
C GLN A 747 -29.76 -23.95 5.03
N PRO A 748 -31.00 -24.12 5.49
CA PRO A 748 -31.59 -23.27 6.52
C PRO A 748 -30.88 -23.44 7.89
N VAL A 749 -30.61 -22.31 8.53
CA VAL A 749 -29.97 -22.25 9.86
C VAL A 749 -30.95 -21.63 10.85
N SER A 750 -31.42 -22.42 11.81
CA SER A 750 -32.43 -22.01 12.79
C SER A 750 -31.87 -21.08 13.88
N GLN A 751 -30.60 -21.18 14.21
CA GLN A 751 -29.92 -20.31 15.16
C GLN A 751 -28.54 -19.92 14.58
N PRO A 752 -28.42 -18.79 13.86
CA PRO A 752 -27.16 -18.37 13.28
C PRO A 752 -26.20 -17.94 14.40
N THR A 753 -25.02 -18.55 14.41
CA THR A 753 -23.88 -18.11 15.22
C THR A 753 -23.08 -17.07 14.44
N LYS A 754 -22.02 -16.50 15.03
CA LYS A 754 -21.13 -15.56 14.33
C LYS A 754 -20.68 -16.13 12.98
N GLY A 755 -20.99 -15.45 11.88
CA GLY A 755 -20.66 -15.93 10.53
C GLY A 755 -21.43 -15.21 9.42
N ILE A 756 -21.20 -15.63 8.17
CA ILE A 756 -21.84 -15.10 6.96
C ILE A 756 -23.01 -16.01 6.58
N TYR A 757 -24.17 -15.41 6.33
CA TYR A 757 -25.41 -16.09 5.98
C TYR A 757 -26.13 -15.37 4.84
N ILE A 758 -27.09 -16.05 4.22
CA ILE A 758 -28.04 -15.45 3.28
C ILE A 758 -29.38 -15.30 4.00
N ARG A 759 -29.97 -14.09 3.98
CA ARG A 759 -31.30 -13.79 4.51
C ARG A 759 -32.02 -12.87 3.55
N ASN A 760 -33.22 -13.22 3.14
CA ASN A 760 -34.00 -12.44 2.16
C ASN A 760 -33.24 -12.16 0.85
N ASN A 761 -32.48 -13.14 0.34
CA ASN A 761 -31.59 -13.04 -0.82
C ASN A 761 -30.46 -12.02 -0.70
N HIS A 762 -30.12 -11.57 0.51
CA HIS A 762 -28.98 -10.72 0.78
C HIS A 762 -27.97 -11.44 1.68
N VAL A 763 -26.68 -11.19 1.43
CA VAL A 763 -25.63 -11.67 2.33
C VAL A 763 -25.65 -10.82 3.59
N VAL A 764 -25.74 -11.47 4.76
CA VAL A 764 -25.75 -10.83 6.08
C VAL A 764 -24.66 -11.41 6.96
N VAL A 765 -24.00 -10.55 7.71
CA VAL A 765 -22.99 -10.95 8.69
C VAL A 765 -23.64 -10.94 10.08
N VAL A 766 -23.69 -12.09 10.74
CA VAL A 766 -24.07 -12.20 12.16
C VAL A 766 -22.80 -12.03 12.99
N LYS A 767 -22.75 -11.00 13.81
CA LYS A 767 -21.60 -10.61 14.65
C LYS A 767 -21.53 -11.39 15.95
#